data_9619c5d97f8271a83a1b03282e85b651
#
_entry.id   9619c5d97f8271a83a1b03282e85b651
#
_cell.length_a   1.000
_cell.length_b   1.000
_cell.length_c   1.000
_cell.angle_alpha   90.00
_cell.angle_beta   90.00
_cell.angle_gamma   90.00
#
_symmetry.space_group_name_H-M   'P 1'
#
loop_
_entity.id
_entity.type
_entity.pdbx_description
1 polymer ?
#
loop_
_entity_poly.entity_id
_entity_poly.type
_entity_poly.pdbx_seq_one_letter_code
_entity_poly.pdbx_strand_id
1 'polypeptide(L)'
;MKFFLILLALFILVFACVQLQKKGYFDQPEKTPQPMQREPECEQPAPTAGESPSDALPPPVLPAETPDVRPLSFSRNQVKAIYQAELEFEPGNAYRLRTATAEWDAGLRFLPRPGEPGIDLSGAQWFCMDIENLSTDRQMRLTLHLSSGEHTSDSGDHASAILTKNRAVNTGIALNPGEKQTLRIFLPHADLYLSPEDPRASNDARTRNRGTPSIYVIDTKHISQIELKMQWPFEDSIQWLADVRISNLRLEGKPDENRIVRKQGFFPFIDEFGQNIHADWPEKLKSGDELPDDLIRERAALRPAPASWDRFGGWAKGPKLNATGSFRTEKYDGKWFLVTPDGHLFFSSGIDVVRNNTDTPNGALHPNWYKSPIPADGMLPFTHWALQKKFGKDDYLADYYPFVIRRLDSWGINTIGNWGAREIMLLGQKPYTACVFERNRDVPMLPDRVFYDCYAPDFRERFFKAVKKAFEKEAFLAKSVDDPMCIGYFVDNELGFKNVTAKMIGADFETCGSKREFLSRAFKKYKTVEALNDAWELKIADWNELKSMTSVPKGRGFREDAIAFESVLYDIYFRTVREALQSVAPNRLYLGCRFVGFRQPGHLWDAAAKYCDVLSVNTYANSVFNVPASIWKGQRPERPILIGEFHFGTFDRGMFRASLCPVSSQTERARSYTRFMQGALCHPMLVGAHWFQYRDQPLVGRGDGEAYQIGFVDGCDRPYEELCNAARAVGSGMYSYRLRGKPVNEMGDDSLPQ
;
A
#
# COMPACT_ATOMS: atom_id res chain seq x y z
N MET A 1 21.76 10.89 -44.22
CA MET A 1 22.11 9.45 -44.37
C MET A 1 21.54 8.60 -43.22
N LYS A 2 21.70 8.93 -41.94
CA LYS A 2 21.12 8.14 -40.81
C LYS A 2 19.61 8.10 -40.80
N PHE A 3 18.92 9.18 -41.14
CA PHE A 3 17.45 9.27 -41.18
C PHE A 3 16.82 8.43 -42.31
N PHE A 4 17.55 8.28 -43.44
CA PHE A 4 17.11 7.49 -44.56
C PHE A 4 17.24 5.97 -44.28
N LEU A 5 18.19 5.57 -43.49
CA LEU A 5 18.39 4.17 -43.07
C LEU A 5 17.35 3.72 -42.06
N ILE A 6 16.86 4.60 -41.17
CA ILE A 6 15.79 4.31 -40.22
C ILE A 6 14.44 4.14 -40.94
N LEU A 7 14.16 5.00 -41.92
CA LEU A 7 12.94 4.89 -42.75
C LEU A 7 12.96 3.59 -43.61
N LEU A 8 14.10 3.21 -44.13
CA LEU A 8 14.26 1.99 -44.91
C LEU A 8 14.07 0.74 -44.04
N ALA A 9 14.61 0.75 -42.80
CA ALA A 9 14.42 -0.34 -41.85
C ALA A 9 12.96 -0.49 -41.41
N LEU A 10 12.26 0.62 -41.15
CA LEU A 10 10.83 0.62 -40.85
C LEU A 10 9.98 0.11 -42.02
N PHE A 11 10.35 0.46 -43.26
CA PHE A 11 9.65 0.00 -44.45
C PHE A 11 9.82 -1.50 -44.67
N ILE A 12 11.01 -2.04 -44.41
CA ILE A 12 11.32 -3.48 -44.47
C ILE A 12 10.54 -4.25 -43.41
N LEU A 13 10.42 -3.71 -42.17
CA LEU A 13 9.65 -4.34 -41.09
C LEU A 13 8.16 -4.40 -41.39
N VAL A 14 7.59 -3.30 -41.90
CA VAL A 14 6.18 -3.23 -42.29
C VAL A 14 5.90 -4.17 -43.46
N PHE A 15 6.80 -4.28 -44.45
CA PHE A 15 6.66 -5.19 -45.56
C PHE A 15 6.75 -6.67 -45.15
N ALA A 16 7.62 -6.99 -44.18
CA ALA A 16 7.70 -8.32 -43.62
C ALA A 16 6.43 -8.73 -42.87
N CYS A 17 5.85 -7.80 -42.05
CA CYS A 17 4.57 -8.04 -41.36
C CYS A 17 3.40 -8.26 -42.34
N VAL A 18 3.33 -7.49 -43.43
CA VAL A 18 2.29 -7.64 -44.47
C VAL A 18 2.45 -8.96 -45.23
N GLN A 19 3.68 -9.44 -45.45
CA GLN A 19 3.94 -10.72 -46.10
C GLN A 19 3.62 -11.92 -45.18
N LEU A 20 3.81 -11.77 -43.87
CA LEU A 20 3.42 -12.79 -42.87
C LEU A 20 1.89 -12.90 -42.76
N GLN A 21 1.19 -11.77 -42.82
CA GLN A 21 -0.27 -11.74 -42.83
C GLN A 21 -0.87 -12.38 -44.10
N LYS A 22 -0.20 -12.22 -45.28
CA LYS A 22 -0.60 -12.86 -46.54
C LYS A 22 -0.31 -14.36 -46.59
N LYS A 23 0.53 -14.91 -45.72
CA LYS A 23 0.86 -16.33 -45.62
C LYS A 23 -0.01 -17.10 -44.62
N GLY A 24 -1.07 -16.53 -44.07
CA GLY A 24 -2.03 -17.24 -43.23
C GLY A 24 -1.47 -17.70 -41.86
N TYR A 25 -0.43 -17.07 -41.36
CA TYR A 25 0.18 -17.49 -40.09
C TYR A 25 -0.65 -17.12 -38.85
N PHE A 26 -1.77 -16.38 -39.03
CA PHE A 26 -2.65 -15.93 -37.96
C PHE A 26 -4.08 -16.46 -38.02
N ASP A 27 -4.40 -17.32 -39.01
CA ASP A 27 -5.72 -17.95 -39.12
C ASP A 27 -5.61 -19.46 -38.82
N GLN A 28 -5.75 -19.81 -37.53
CA GLN A 28 -6.16 -21.16 -37.15
C GLN A 28 -7.56 -21.08 -36.52
N PRO A 29 -8.54 -21.88 -36.99
CA PRO A 29 -9.89 -21.84 -36.42
C PRO A 29 -9.92 -22.44 -35.02
N GLU A 30 -10.60 -21.75 -34.11
CA GLU A 30 -10.94 -22.21 -32.77
C GLU A 30 -11.65 -23.56 -32.81
N LYS A 31 -11.05 -24.57 -32.20
CA LYS A 31 -11.73 -25.85 -31.91
C LYS A 31 -12.66 -25.64 -30.71
N THR A 32 -13.95 -25.76 -30.93
CA THR A 32 -14.99 -25.84 -29.93
C THR A 32 -14.72 -27.01 -28.96
N PRO A 33 -14.73 -26.84 -27.66
CA PRO A 33 -14.59 -27.94 -26.71
C PRO A 33 -15.87 -28.80 -26.69
N GLN A 34 -15.72 -30.10 -26.87
CA GLN A 34 -16.78 -31.07 -26.60
C GLN A 34 -16.99 -31.22 -25.08
N PRO A 35 -18.22 -31.50 -24.61
CA PRO A 35 -18.51 -31.66 -23.18
C PRO A 35 -17.88 -32.95 -22.64
N MET A 36 -17.11 -32.83 -21.57
CA MET A 36 -16.54 -33.96 -20.82
C MET A 36 -17.64 -34.78 -20.18
N GLN A 37 -17.59 -36.08 -20.45
CA GLN A 37 -18.40 -37.09 -19.77
C GLN A 37 -17.95 -37.21 -18.30
N ARG A 38 -18.93 -37.29 -17.39
CA ARG A 38 -18.69 -37.52 -15.95
C ARG A 38 -18.26 -38.98 -15.76
N GLU A 39 -17.13 -39.19 -15.11
CA GLU A 39 -16.77 -40.48 -14.52
C GLU A 39 -17.58 -40.76 -13.25
N PRO A 40 -17.86 -42.04 -12.91
CA PRO A 40 -18.74 -42.39 -11.81
C PRO A 40 -18.09 -42.19 -10.44
N GLU A 41 -18.90 -41.71 -9.51
CA GLU A 41 -18.56 -41.53 -8.10
C GLU A 41 -18.15 -42.87 -7.46
N CYS A 42 -16.97 -42.87 -6.84
CA CYS A 42 -16.50 -43.95 -5.99
C CYS A 42 -17.04 -43.72 -4.56
N GLU A 43 -17.93 -44.60 -4.10
CA GLU A 43 -18.44 -44.61 -2.72
C GLU A 43 -17.29 -44.85 -1.72
N GLN A 44 -17.12 -43.93 -0.78
CA GLN A 44 -16.26 -44.14 0.40
C GLN A 44 -17.11 -44.56 1.60
N PRO A 45 -16.63 -45.53 2.42
CA PRO A 45 -17.35 -45.98 3.61
C PRO A 45 -17.31 -44.94 4.73
N ALA A 46 -18.40 -44.89 5.52
CA ALA A 46 -18.60 -43.98 6.64
C ALA A 46 -17.52 -44.12 7.71
N PRO A 47 -17.07 -43.02 8.35
CA PRO A 47 -16.11 -43.06 9.43
C PRO A 47 -16.77 -43.45 10.75
N THR A 48 -16.20 -44.43 11.43
CA THR A 48 -16.49 -44.82 12.82
C THR A 48 -16.09 -43.70 13.77
N ALA A 49 -16.96 -43.42 14.72
CA ALA A 49 -16.72 -42.48 15.83
C ALA A 49 -15.60 -42.99 16.77
N GLY A 50 -14.68 -42.12 17.10
CA GLY A 50 -13.74 -42.31 18.18
C GLY A 50 -12.43 -41.55 18.00
N GLU A 51 -12.20 -40.68 18.97
CA GLU A 51 -10.96 -39.99 19.32
C GLU A 51 -10.73 -38.56 18.84
N SER A 52 -10.81 -37.64 19.80
CA SER A 52 -10.31 -36.28 19.80
C SER A 52 -8.78 -36.28 19.62
N PRO A 53 -8.22 -35.49 18.69
CA PRO A 53 -6.82 -35.13 18.80
C PRO A 53 -6.67 -33.76 19.44
N SER A 54 -6.35 -33.75 20.72
CA SER A 54 -5.58 -32.67 21.31
C SER A 54 -4.11 -32.94 21.01
N ASP A 55 -3.60 -32.42 19.91
CA ASP A 55 -2.17 -32.28 19.69
C ASP A 55 -1.90 -31.04 18.87
N ALA A 56 -1.83 -29.92 19.59
CA ALA A 56 -1.12 -28.75 19.10
C ALA A 56 0.36 -29.12 19.05
N LEU A 57 0.91 -29.22 17.85
CA LEU A 57 2.35 -29.33 17.67
C LEU A 57 3.03 -28.16 18.39
N PRO A 58 4.04 -28.41 19.22
CA PRO A 58 4.81 -27.35 19.85
C PRO A 58 5.47 -26.51 18.74
N PRO A 59 5.56 -25.18 18.91
CA PRO A 59 6.26 -24.31 17.95
C PRO A 59 7.71 -24.80 17.83
N PRO A 60 8.33 -24.73 16.63
CA PRO A 60 9.72 -25.13 16.46
C PRO A 60 10.60 -24.31 17.39
N VAL A 61 11.24 -24.99 18.33
CA VAL A 61 12.23 -24.40 19.23
C VAL A 61 13.49 -24.16 18.40
N LEU A 62 13.67 -22.92 17.95
CA LEU A 62 14.98 -22.46 17.53
C LEU A 62 15.92 -22.52 18.75
N PRO A 63 17.18 -22.97 18.60
CA PRO A 63 18.15 -22.94 19.69
C PRO A 63 18.30 -21.48 20.12
N ALA A 64 17.89 -21.16 21.33
CA ALA A 64 18.00 -19.88 21.96
C ALA A 64 19.48 -19.60 22.26
N GLU A 65 20.21 -19.00 21.31
CA GLU A 65 21.28 -18.10 21.69
C GLU A 65 20.62 -16.97 22.47
N THR A 66 21.02 -16.79 23.74
CA THR A 66 20.57 -15.66 24.54
C THR A 66 20.94 -14.39 23.76
N PRO A 67 19.98 -13.58 23.31
CA PRO A 67 20.29 -12.40 22.55
C PRO A 67 21.20 -11.51 23.36
N ASP A 68 22.25 -10.94 22.74
CA ASP A 68 23.13 -9.92 23.37
C ASP A 68 22.23 -8.75 23.74
N VAL A 69 21.83 -8.67 25.01
CA VAL A 69 20.89 -7.67 25.53
C VAL A 69 21.66 -6.65 26.35
N ARG A 70 21.62 -5.40 25.93
CA ARG A 70 22.27 -4.28 26.62
C ARG A 70 21.19 -3.30 27.10
N PRO A 71 20.97 -3.16 28.44
CA PRO A 71 20.02 -2.20 28.97
C PRO A 71 20.40 -0.77 28.61
N LEU A 72 19.41 0.05 28.30
CA LEU A 72 19.55 1.49 28.13
C LEU A 72 18.83 2.21 29.27
N SER A 73 19.49 3.22 29.85
CA SER A 73 18.92 4.05 30.88
C SER A 73 19.12 5.53 30.55
N PHE A 74 18.10 6.33 30.85
CA PHE A 74 18.10 7.76 30.63
C PHE A 74 17.85 8.49 31.98
N SER A 75 18.67 9.48 32.29
CA SER A 75 18.48 10.34 33.44
C SER A 75 17.28 11.28 33.24
N ARG A 76 16.71 11.83 34.32
CA ARG A 76 15.52 12.68 34.22
C ARG A 76 15.68 13.89 33.30
N ASN A 77 16.87 14.46 33.17
CA ASN A 77 17.12 15.61 32.29
C ASN A 77 17.19 15.22 30.78
N GLN A 78 17.35 13.95 30.47
CA GLN A 78 17.33 13.43 29.10
C GLN A 78 15.94 13.09 28.60
N VAL A 79 14.93 13.01 29.47
CA VAL A 79 13.58 12.53 29.11
C VAL A 79 12.59 13.67 29.28
N LYS A 80 11.85 13.98 28.21
CA LYS A 80 10.89 15.08 28.20
C LYS A 80 9.56 14.61 27.62
N ALA A 81 8.46 15.06 28.24
CA ALA A 81 7.16 15.05 27.61
C ALA A 81 7.11 16.07 26.47
N ILE A 82 6.40 15.76 25.41
CA ILE A 82 6.17 16.65 24.27
C ILE A 82 4.67 16.81 24.01
N TYR A 83 4.26 18.01 23.54
CA TYR A 83 2.89 18.34 23.16
C TYR A 83 1.85 18.00 24.25
N GLN A 84 1.94 18.65 25.41
CA GLN A 84 0.98 18.54 26.53
C GLN A 84 0.80 17.12 27.11
N ALA A 85 1.74 16.22 26.89
CA ALA A 85 1.76 14.95 27.59
C ALA A 85 2.30 15.15 29.03
N GLU A 86 1.73 14.43 30.00
CA GLU A 86 2.22 14.33 31.35
C GLU A 86 3.15 13.14 31.49
N LEU A 87 4.32 13.34 32.07
CA LEU A 87 5.33 12.32 32.26
C LEU A 87 5.57 12.08 33.75
N GLU A 88 5.37 10.83 34.16
CA GLU A 88 5.72 10.35 35.49
C GLU A 88 6.91 9.37 35.41
N PHE A 89 7.89 9.53 36.27
CA PHE A 89 9.04 8.62 36.38
C PHE A 89 8.74 7.56 37.41
N GLU A 90 8.70 6.29 36.96
CA GLU A 90 8.47 5.14 37.84
C GLU A 90 9.78 4.42 38.19
N PRO A 91 9.79 3.59 39.24
CA PRO A 91 10.96 2.78 39.62
C PRO A 91 11.42 1.87 38.51
N GLY A 92 12.70 1.52 38.44
CA GLY A 92 13.22 0.57 37.47
C GLY A 92 13.42 1.17 36.07
N ASN A 93 13.61 2.48 35.94
CA ASN A 93 13.79 3.16 34.65
C ASN A 93 12.55 2.99 33.73
N ALA A 94 11.38 3.09 34.33
CA ALA A 94 10.10 3.07 33.67
C ALA A 94 9.47 4.48 33.63
N TYR A 95 8.60 4.68 32.66
CA TYR A 95 7.96 5.98 32.40
C TYR A 95 6.47 5.75 32.20
N ARG A 96 5.64 6.52 32.88
CA ARG A 96 4.20 6.57 32.62
C ARG A 96 3.88 7.84 31.88
N LEU A 97 3.23 7.72 30.77
CA LEU A 97 2.87 8.81 29.90
C LEU A 97 1.34 8.91 29.82
N ARG A 98 0.81 10.10 30.20
CA ARG A 98 -0.61 10.41 30.10
C ARG A 98 -0.84 11.61 29.20
N THR A 99 -1.97 11.63 28.52
CA THR A 99 -2.40 12.82 27.76
C THR A 99 -3.82 13.19 28.15
N ALA A 100 -4.03 14.48 28.39
CA ALA A 100 -5.34 15.02 28.75
C ALA A 100 -6.07 15.69 27.57
N THR A 101 -5.38 15.93 26.46
CA THR A 101 -5.89 16.68 25.31
C THR A 101 -5.53 16.00 23.99
N ALA A 102 -6.40 16.21 22.98
CA ALA A 102 -6.26 15.65 21.64
C ALA A 102 -5.29 16.47 20.77
N GLU A 103 -4.05 16.70 21.23
CA GLU A 103 -3.05 17.34 20.39
C GLU A 103 -2.21 16.30 19.64
N TRP A 104 -1.92 16.61 18.40
CA TRP A 104 -1.06 15.83 17.53
C TRP A 104 0.33 15.68 18.13
N ASP A 105 0.88 14.46 18.00
CA ASP A 105 2.25 14.16 18.38
C ASP A 105 2.55 14.25 19.90
N ALA A 106 1.53 14.23 20.76
CA ALA A 106 1.76 14.10 22.18
C ALA A 106 2.56 12.82 22.49
N GLY A 107 3.59 12.93 23.32
CA GLY A 107 4.47 11.79 23.47
C GLY A 107 5.63 12.04 24.44
N LEU A 108 6.66 11.24 24.24
CA LEU A 108 7.87 11.19 25.05
C LEU A 108 9.10 11.33 24.13
N ARG A 109 10.06 12.12 24.55
CA ARG A 109 11.33 12.31 23.84
C ARG A 109 12.52 11.99 24.74
N PHE A 110 13.45 11.17 24.24
CA PHE A 110 14.76 10.92 24.84
C PHE A 110 15.80 11.71 24.06
N LEU A 111 16.69 12.39 24.80
CA LEU A 111 17.73 13.26 24.28
C LEU A 111 19.12 12.76 24.71
N PRO A 112 20.17 13.10 23.96
CA PRO A 112 21.55 12.87 24.40
C PRO A 112 21.84 13.54 25.75
N ARG A 113 22.89 13.10 26.44
CA ARG A 113 23.41 13.84 27.60
C ARG A 113 23.94 15.20 27.15
N PRO A 114 23.82 16.22 27.98
CA PRO A 114 24.43 17.53 27.68
C PRO A 114 25.91 17.37 27.33
N GLY A 115 26.32 17.88 26.17
CA GLY A 115 27.70 17.81 25.67
C GLY A 115 28.05 16.55 24.88
N GLU A 116 27.18 15.54 24.81
CA GLU A 116 27.36 14.39 23.94
C GLU A 116 26.79 14.67 22.54
N PRO A 117 27.44 14.18 21.45
CA PRO A 117 27.01 14.44 20.07
C PRO A 117 25.74 13.69 19.69
N GLY A 118 25.35 12.67 20.47
CA GLY A 118 24.19 11.84 20.21
C GLY A 118 24.04 10.69 21.19
N ILE A 119 22.92 9.97 21.09
CA ILE A 119 22.72 8.69 21.75
C ILE A 119 23.36 7.62 20.88
N ASP A 120 24.26 6.83 21.44
CA ASP A 120 24.94 5.74 20.71
C ASP A 120 24.11 4.45 20.79
N LEU A 121 23.56 4.06 19.64
CA LEU A 121 22.85 2.79 19.42
C LEU A 121 23.65 1.85 18.51
N SER A 122 24.91 2.17 18.20
CA SER A 122 25.77 1.36 17.36
C SER A 122 26.04 -0.02 17.97
N GLY A 123 26.41 -0.98 17.14
CA GLY A 123 26.72 -2.33 17.59
C GLY A 123 25.54 -3.16 18.06
N ALA A 124 24.29 -2.77 17.75
CA ALA A 124 23.09 -3.56 17.97
C ALA A 124 22.26 -3.71 16.70
N GLN A 125 21.44 -4.74 16.63
CA GLN A 125 20.49 -4.92 15.53
C GLN A 125 19.18 -4.20 15.77
N TRP A 126 18.72 -4.15 17.02
CA TRP A 126 17.43 -3.61 17.42
C TRP A 126 17.54 -2.67 18.59
N PHE A 127 16.75 -1.60 18.56
CA PHE A 127 16.38 -0.84 19.76
C PHE A 127 14.97 -1.26 20.15
N CYS A 128 14.80 -1.60 21.44
CA CYS A 128 13.58 -2.19 21.97
C CYS A 128 13.08 -1.44 23.20
N MET A 129 11.78 -1.42 23.38
CA MET A 129 11.11 -0.98 24.61
C MET A 129 9.84 -1.78 24.85
N ASP A 130 9.51 -2.06 26.09
CA ASP A 130 8.25 -2.68 26.46
C ASP A 130 7.22 -1.57 26.68
N ILE A 131 6.06 -1.71 26.08
CA ILE A 131 4.96 -0.76 26.18
C ILE A 131 3.72 -1.50 26.67
N GLU A 132 3.05 -0.92 27.65
CA GLU A 132 1.81 -1.43 28.23
C GLU A 132 0.73 -0.36 28.12
N ASN A 133 -0.40 -0.70 27.53
CA ASN A 133 -1.59 0.17 27.52
C ASN A 133 -2.34 0.01 28.85
N LEU A 134 -2.28 1.02 29.70
CA LEU A 134 -2.95 1.03 31.00
C LEU A 134 -4.42 1.46 30.92
N SER A 135 -4.90 1.87 29.74
CA SER A 135 -6.32 2.18 29.53
C SER A 135 -7.15 0.91 29.64
N THR A 136 -8.34 1.03 30.21
CA THR A 136 -9.29 -0.09 30.37
C THR A 136 -10.29 -0.20 29.23
N ASP A 137 -10.40 0.82 28.40
CA ASP A 137 -11.47 0.96 27.43
C ASP A 137 -11.02 1.33 26.00
N ARG A 138 -9.71 1.59 25.79
CA ARG A 138 -9.23 2.17 24.53
C ARG A 138 -7.99 1.50 23.99
N GLN A 139 -7.99 1.27 22.69
CA GLN A 139 -6.79 0.89 21.95
C GLN A 139 -5.85 2.10 21.85
N MET A 140 -4.57 1.91 22.17
CA MET A 140 -3.52 2.90 21.99
C MET A 140 -2.71 2.63 20.75
N ARG A 141 -2.36 3.69 20.07
CA ARG A 141 -1.51 3.64 18.90
C ARG A 141 -0.30 4.53 19.09
N LEU A 142 0.87 3.95 18.90
CA LEU A 142 2.14 4.60 19.16
C LEU A 142 3.06 4.45 17.95
N THR A 143 3.84 5.49 17.66
CA THR A 143 4.90 5.45 16.66
C THR A 143 6.20 5.85 17.30
N LEU A 144 7.22 5.02 17.16
CA LEU A 144 8.58 5.27 17.59
C LEU A 144 9.39 5.82 16.43
N HIS A 145 10.06 6.94 16.65
CA HIS A 145 10.94 7.59 15.69
C HIS A 145 12.36 7.67 16.25
N LEU A 146 13.35 7.29 15.46
CA LEU A 146 14.77 7.54 15.70
C LEU A 146 15.27 8.53 14.68
N SER A 147 15.84 9.64 15.10
CA SER A 147 16.39 10.67 14.22
C SER A 147 17.88 10.86 14.47
N SER A 148 18.67 10.96 13.40
CA SER A 148 20.08 11.36 13.44
C SER A 148 20.25 12.70 12.72
N GLY A 149 21.01 13.64 13.31
CA GLY A 149 21.22 15.00 12.81
C GLY A 149 20.09 15.99 13.13
N GLU A 150 20.03 17.12 12.41
CA GLU A 150 19.11 18.22 12.68
C GLU A 150 17.66 18.01 12.19
N HIS A 151 17.37 16.90 11.53
CA HIS A 151 16.03 16.62 11.04
C HIS A 151 15.09 16.23 12.17
N THR A 152 14.16 17.12 12.44
CA THR A 152 12.97 16.84 13.23
C THR A 152 11.96 16.07 12.40
N SER A 153 11.15 15.19 13.03
CA SER A 153 10.08 14.40 12.41
C SER A 153 8.99 15.24 11.71
N ASP A 154 9.07 16.56 11.78
CA ASP A 154 8.09 17.51 11.26
C ASP A 154 8.25 17.84 9.77
N SER A 155 9.38 17.47 9.15
CA SER A 155 9.51 17.60 7.70
C SER A 155 8.74 16.47 7.01
N GLY A 156 7.51 16.73 6.60
CA GLY A 156 6.63 15.80 5.85
C GLY A 156 7.13 15.44 4.46
N ASP A 157 8.42 15.62 4.19
CA ASP A 157 9.06 15.34 2.91
C ASP A 157 9.76 13.98 2.95
N HIS A 158 8.94 12.93 2.94
CA HIS A 158 9.42 11.54 2.88
C HIS A 158 10.12 11.18 1.55
N ALA A 159 9.98 12.00 0.53
CA ALA A 159 10.49 11.68 -0.81
C ALA A 159 11.90 12.21 -1.09
N SER A 160 12.31 13.34 -0.49
CA SER A 160 13.61 13.97 -0.78
C SER A 160 14.76 13.46 0.08
N ALA A 161 14.46 12.68 1.11
CA ALA A 161 15.41 12.29 2.14
C ALA A 161 16.14 10.95 1.86
N ILE A 162 16.43 10.57 0.63
CA ILE A 162 16.90 9.20 0.38
C ILE A 162 18.32 8.89 0.85
N LEU A 163 19.20 9.84 1.13
CA LEU A 163 20.59 9.50 1.47
C LEU A 163 21.39 10.57 2.23
N THR A 164 20.79 11.21 3.16
CA THR A 164 21.61 11.99 4.09
C THR A 164 21.81 11.19 5.38
N LYS A 165 23.00 11.25 5.99
CA LYS A 165 23.27 10.70 7.34
C LYS A 165 22.31 11.22 8.43
N ASN A 166 21.47 12.18 8.09
CA ASN A 166 20.55 12.90 8.95
C ASN A 166 19.13 12.44 8.71
N ARG A 167 18.75 11.24 9.20
CA ARG A 167 17.43 10.67 8.91
C ARG A 167 16.66 10.23 10.13
N ALA A 168 15.37 10.07 9.92
CA ALA A 168 14.51 9.39 10.85
C ALA A 168 14.09 8.04 10.27
N VAL A 169 14.13 7.00 11.10
CA VAL A 169 13.44 5.74 10.87
C VAL A 169 12.34 5.60 11.89
N ASN A 170 11.27 4.92 11.53
CA ASN A 170 10.13 4.74 12.41
C ASN A 170 9.58 3.32 12.36
N THR A 171 8.88 2.96 13.41
CA THR A 171 8.01 1.79 13.51
C THR A 171 6.81 2.14 14.37
N GLY A 172 5.77 1.33 14.35
CA GLY A 172 4.59 1.61 15.15
C GLY A 172 3.96 0.34 15.71
N ILE A 173 3.12 0.54 16.72
CA ILE A 173 2.37 -0.52 17.38
C ILE A 173 0.97 -0.04 17.74
N ALA A 174 0.00 -0.95 17.69
CA ALA A 174 -1.33 -0.75 18.24
C ALA A 174 -1.53 -1.73 19.40
N LEU A 175 -1.98 -1.26 20.55
CA LEU A 175 -2.16 -2.04 21.77
C LEU A 175 -3.62 -1.95 22.23
N ASN A 176 -4.25 -3.08 22.46
CA ASN A 176 -5.56 -3.16 23.08
C ASN A 176 -5.53 -2.76 24.57
N PRO A 177 -6.67 -2.47 25.21
CA PRO A 177 -6.72 -2.20 26.65
C PRO A 177 -6.03 -3.29 27.48
N GLY A 178 -5.14 -2.90 28.38
CA GLY A 178 -4.38 -3.79 29.26
C GLY A 178 -3.28 -4.60 28.56
N GLU A 179 -3.08 -4.43 27.26
CA GLU A 179 -2.08 -5.20 26.51
C GLU A 179 -0.67 -4.65 26.73
N LYS A 180 0.28 -5.57 26.88
CA LYS A 180 1.72 -5.27 26.96
C LYS A 180 2.47 -5.97 25.84
N GLN A 181 3.31 -5.23 25.11
CA GLN A 181 4.15 -5.74 24.05
C GLN A 181 5.51 -5.05 23.99
N THR A 182 6.47 -5.73 23.36
CA THR A 182 7.77 -5.14 23.02
C THR A 182 7.70 -4.47 21.64
N LEU A 183 7.91 -3.16 21.61
CA LEU A 183 8.12 -2.42 20.36
C LEU A 183 9.60 -2.52 19.97
N ARG A 184 9.88 -2.99 18.76
CA ARG A 184 11.23 -3.15 18.22
C ARG A 184 11.40 -2.31 16.98
N ILE A 185 12.50 -1.60 16.89
CA ILE A 185 12.91 -0.90 15.66
C ILE A 185 14.26 -1.41 15.20
N PHE A 186 14.33 -1.80 13.91
CA PHE A 186 15.57 -2.21 13.29
C PHE A 186 16.50 -0.99 13.14
N LEU A 187 17.79 -1.20 13.42
CA LEU A 187 18.82 -0.18 13.34
C LEU A 187 19.58 -0.27 12.00
N PRO A 188 19.23 0.54 11.00
CA PRO A 188 19.88 0.51 9.69
C PRO A 188 21.15 1.36 9.70
N HIS A 189 22.25 0.75 10.12
CA HIS A 189 23.56 1.40 10.30
C HIS A 189 24.14 1.95 9.00
N ALA A 190 24.26 3.28 8.87
CA ALA A 190 24.76 3.92 7.68
C ALA A 190 26.23 3.57 7.36
N ASP A 191 27.04 3.40 8.40
CA ASP A 191 28.47 3.07 8.28
C ASP A 191 28.75 1.61 7.90
N LEU A 192 27.79 0.71 8.10
CA LEU A 192 27.90 -0.71 7.77
C LEU A 192 27.18 -1.09 6.48
N TYR A 193 25.94 -0.60 6.28
CA TYR A 193 25.05 -1.04 5.23
C TYR A 193 25.10 -0.19 3.96
N LEU A 194 25.87 0.92 3.95
CA LEU A 194 26.15 1.74 2.78
C LEU A 194 27.62 1.75 2.43
N SER A 195 27.93 1.53 1.15
CA SER A 195 29.21 1.93 0.54
C SER A 195 29.03 3.26 -0.19
N PRO A 196 29.97 4.20 -0.15
CA PRO A 196 29.94 5.41 -0.99
C PRO A 196 29.87 5.10 -2.49
N GLU A 197 30.39 3.94 -2.88
CA GLU A 197 30.40 3.44 -4.26
C GLU A 197 29.14 2.62 -4.60
N ASP A 198 28.26 2.39 -3.63
CA ASP A 198 27.05 1.62 -3.82
C ASP A 198 26.05 2.46 -4.62
N PRO A 199 25.64 2.04 -5.83
CA PRO A 199 24.65 2.76 -6.62
C PRO A 199 23.29 2.89 -5.92
N ARG A 200 23.01 2.01 -4.93
CA ARG A 200 21.86 2.14 -4.03
C ARG A 200 21.95 3.36 -3.12
N ALA A 201 23.18 3.91 -2.96
CA ALA A 201 23.46 5.11 -2.18
C ALA A 201 23.21 6.42 -2.96
N SER A 202 22.86 6.40 -4.24
CA SER A 202 22.66 7.62 -5.04
C SER A 202 21.41 8.40 -4.63
N ASN A 203 21.59 9.71 -4.37
CA ASN A 203 20.52 10.65 -4.09
C ASN A 203 19.75 11.10 -5.33
N ASP A 204 20.31 10.88 -6.53
CA ASP A 204 19.69 11.33 -7.76
C ASP A 204 18.55 10.38 -8.17
N ALA A 205 17.31 10.92 -8.13
CA ALA A 205 16.14 10.19 -8.62
C ALA A 205 16.25 9.75 -10.09
N ARG A 206 17.17 10.35 -10.86
CA ARG A 206 17.45 9.99 -12.25
C ARG A 206 18.47 8.86 -12.38
N THR A 207 19.40 8.75 -11.41
CA THR A 207 20.33 7.62 -11.28
C THR A 207 19.77 6.48 -10.44
N ARG A 208 18.70 6.72 -9.68
CA ARG A 208 17.82 5.66 -9.16
C ARG A 208 17.07 4.99 -10.30
N ASN A 209 17.81 4.64 -11.33
CA ASN A 209 17.26 3.92 -12.45
C ASN A 209 16.74 2.58 -11.97
N ARG A 210 15.49 2.34 -12.36
CA ARG A 210 14.75 1.09 -12.42
C ARG A 210 15.60 -0.11 -12.00
N GLY A 211 15.38 -0.62 -10.79
CA GLY A 211 16.09 -1.78 -10.27
C GLY A 211 17.17 -1.49 -9.23
N THR A 212 17.18 -0.32 -8.60
CA THR A 212 18.05 -0.02 -7.45
C THR A 212 17.19 0.12 -6.20
N PRO A 213 17.28 -0.79 -5.19
CA PRO A 213 16.47 -0.71 -3.98
C PRO A 213 16.80 0.54 -3.18
N SER A 214 15.76 1.22 -2.70
CA SER A 214 15.97 2.30 -1.75
C SER A 214 16.33 1.72 -0.38
N ILE A 215 17.49 2.14 0.15
CA ILE A 215 17.96 1.78 1.49
C ILE A 215 17.79 2.98 2.40
N TYR A 216 17.07 2.81 3.52
CA TYR A 216 17.01 3.79 4.59
C TYR A 216 18.06 3.44 5.63
N VAL A 217 19.00 4.35 5.85
CA VAL A 217 20.05 4.21 6.84
C VAL A 217 20.15 5.48 7.70
N ILE A 218 20.56 5.32 8.96
CA ILE A 218 20.78 6.40 9.90
C ILE A 218 22.16 6.30 10.54
N ASP A 219 22.68 7.41 11.03
CA ASP A 219 23.90 7.41 11.85
C ASP A 219 23.55 6.96 13.27
N THR A 220 23.67 5.66 13.51
CA THR A 220 23.33 5.04 14.80
C THR A 220 24.26 5.40 15.95
N LYS A 221 25.43 6.01 15.68
CA LYS A 221 26.34 6.54 16.71
C LYS A 221 25.88 7.91 17.23
N HIS A 222 25.14 8.64 16.42
CA HIS A 222 24.75 10.02 16.72
C HIS A 222 23.23 10.23 16.58
N ILE A 223 22.45 9.45 17.33
CA ILE A 223 21.00 9.64 17.37
C ILE A 223 20.70 10.93 18.13
N SER A 224 20.16 11.92 17.45
CA SER A 224 19.86 13.23 18.03
C SER A 224 18.64 13.20 18.95
N GLN A 225 17.68 12.33 18.68
CA GLN A 225 16.51 12.11 19.52
C GLN A 225 15.83 10.76 19.22
N ILE A 226 15.18 10.22 20.25
CA ILE A 226 14.25 9.09 20.17
C ILE A 226 12.90 9.61 20.61
N GLU A 227 11.86 9.50 19.78
CA GLU A 227 10.52 9.98 20.08
C GLU A 227 9.51 8.83 20.03
N LEU A 228 8.74 8.67 21.09
CA LEU A 228 7.55 7.84 21.11
C LEU A 228 6.33 8.76 21.06
N LYS A 229 5.60 8.74 19.96
CA LYS A 229 4.44 9.62 19.73
C LYS A 229 3.17 8.82 19.71
N MET A 230 2.13 9.37 20.30
CA MET A 230 0.78 8.84 20.17
C MET A 230 0.16 9.35 18.88
N GLN A 231 -0.47 8.44 18.13
CA GLN A 231 -1.21 8.81 16.94
C GLN A 231 -2.70 8.83 17.26
N TRP A 232 -3.32 9.96 17.00
CA TRP A 232 -4.73 10.23 17.31
C TRP A 232 -5.66 9.82 16.18
N PRO A 233 -6.86 9.33 16.53
CA PRO A 233 -7.97 9.37 15.59
C PRO A 233 -8.37 10.83 15.36
N PHE A 234 -8.80 11.11 14.14
CA PHE A 234 -9.27 12.45 13.73
C PHE A 234 -10.67 12.82 14.23
N GLU A 235 -11.15 12.26 15.32
CA GLU A 235 -12.45 12.62 15.85
C GLU A 235 -12.32 13.80 16.80
N ASP A 236 -12.78 14.97 16.36
CA ASP A 236 -12.77 16.24 17.13
C ASP A 236 -13.56 16.22 18.45
N SER A 237 -14.24 15.13 18.79
CA SER A 237 -15.19 15.07 19.90
C SER A 237 -14.79 14.14 21.05
N ILE A 238 -13.71 13.38 20.93
CA ILE A 238 -13.29 12.44 21.97
C ILE A 238 -12.05 13.00 22.68
N GLN A 239 -12.19 13.33 23.94
CA GLN A 239 -11.04 13.57 24.82
C GLN A 239 -10.32 12.24 25.01
N TRP A 240 -9.20 12.08 24.34
CA TRP A 240 -8.38 10.88 24.45
C TRP A 240 -7.46 11.01 25.67
N LEU A 241 -7.78 10.26 26.68
CA LEU A 241 -6.89 10.04 27.81
C LEU A 241 -6.03 8.81 27.46
N ALA A 242 -4.84 9.04 26.96
CA ALA A 242 -3.86 7.96 26.85
C ALA A 242 -3.22 7.74 28.22
N ASP A 243 -3.02 6.49 28.56
CA ASP A 243 -2.27 6.07 29.75
C ASP A 243 -1.43 4.85 29.35
N VAL A 244 -0.14 5.07 29.21
CA VAL A 244 0.80 4.02 28.78
C VAL A 244 2.01 3.98 29.69
N ARG A 245 2.48 2.77 29.97
CA ARG A 245 3.75 2.53 30.65
C ARG A 245 4.81 2.10 29.63
N ILE A 246 5.96 2.75 29.68
CA ILE A 246 7.14 2.44 28.88
C ILE A 246 8.22 1.95 29.82
N SER A 247 8.83 0.80 29.54
CA SER A 247 9.84 0.20 30.40
C SER A 247 10.84 -0.62 29.61
N ASN A 248 11.88 -1.12 30.28
CA ASN A 248 12.83 -2.09 29.75
C ASN A 248 13.44 -1.66 28.39
N LEU A 249 13.91 -0.42 28.33
CA LEU A 249 14.62 0.10 27.16
C LEU A 249 15.96 -0.63 27.03
N ARG A 250 16.22 -1.16 25.85
CA ARG A 250 17.40 -2.00 25.61
C ARG A 250 17.80 -2.06 24.14
N LEU A 251 19.04 -2.46 23.93
CA LEU A 251 19.56 -2.86 22.64
C LEU A 251 19.61 -4.39 22.59
N GLU A 252 19.21 -4.98 21.46
CA GLU A 252 19.22 -6.42 21.24
C GLU A 252 20.02 -6.81 20.00
N GLY A 253 20.77 -7.90 20.10
CA GLY A 253 21.54 -8.50 19.01
C GLY A 253 22.73 -7.67 18.56
N LYS A 254 23.46 -8.19 17.57
CA LYS A 254 24.55 -7.50 16.87
C LYS A 254 24.07 -7.05 15.50
N PRO A 255 24.71 -6.04 14.88
CA PRO A 255 24.41 -5.67 13.50
C PRO A 255 24.36 -6.89 12.59
N ASP A 256 23.38 -6.94 11.72
CA ASP A 256 23.19 -8.07 10.80
C ASP A 256 24.36 -8.13 9.80
N GLU A 257 25.29 -9.04 10.03
CA GLU A 257 26.47 -9.25 9.19
C GLU A 257 26.12 -9.55 7.72
N ASN A 258 24.94 -10.13 7.48
CA ASN A 258 24.46 -10.47 6.13
C ASN A 258 24.06 -9.23 5.32
N ARG A 259 23.99 -8.07 5.96
CA ARG A 259 23.68 -6.77 5.34
C ARG A 259 24.88 -5.85 5.23
N ILE A 260 26.05 -6.26 5.73
CA ILE A 260 27.28 -5.43 5.70
C ILE A 260 27.84 -5.41 4.29
N VAL A 261 27.45 -4.45 3.49
CA VAL A 261 27.85 -4.28 2.07
C VAL A 261 29.36 -4.05 1.91
N ARG A 262 30.01 -3.47 2.93
CA ARG A 262 31.45 -3.22 2.91
C ARG A 262 32.30 -4.47 3.18
N LYS A 263 31.68 -5.59 3.53
CA LYS A 263 32.38 -6.86 3.76
C LYS A 263 32.97 -7.34 2.43
N GLN A 264 34.25 -7.72 2.44
CA GLN A 264 34.87 -8.36 1.29
C GLN A 264 34.06 -9.61 0.88
N GLY A 265 33.74 -9.73 -0.41
CA GLY A 265 32.95 -10.86 -0.90
C GLY A 265 31.44 -10.70 -0.74
N PHE A 266 30.92 -9.52 -0.42
CA PHE A 266 29.48 -9.28 -0.40
C PHE A 266 28.83 -9.49 -1.78
N PHE A 267 29.48 -9.07 -2.84
CA PHE A 267 29.03 -9.27 -4.22
C PHE A 267 29.57 -10.57 -4.81
N PRO A 268 28.77 -11.37 -5.55
CA PRO A 268 27.34 -11.21 -5.78
C PRO A 268 26.53 -11.49 -4.52
N PHE A 269 25.32 -10.87 -4.39
CA PHE A 269 24.44 -11.09 -3.24
C PHE A 269 23.08 -11.68 -3.62
N ILE A 270 22.83 -11.94 -4.90
CA ILE A 270 21.56 -12.49 -5.42
C ILE A 270 21.82 -13.84 -6.06
N ASP A 271 21.09 -14.86 -5.58
CA ASP A 271 21.18 -16.21 -6.10
C ASP A 271 20.37 -16.41 -7.40
N GLU A 272 20.31 -17.62 -7.89
CA GLU A 272 19.58 -18.04 -9.08
C GLU A 272 18.05 -17.99 -8.93
N PHE A 273 17.54 -17.75 -7.72
CA PHE A 273 16.12 -17.62 -7.42
C PHE A 273 15.71 -16.17 -7.11
N GLY A 274 16.65 -15.22 -7.16
CA GLY A 274 16.40 -13.82 -6.82
C GLY A 274 16.45 -13.54 -5.31
N GLN A 275 16.92 -14.48 -4.49
CA GLN A 275 17.04 -14.38 -3.05
C GLN A 275 18.39 -13.85 -2.62
N ASN A 276 18.48 -13.25 -1.42
CA ASN A 276 19.74 -12.83 -0.82
C ASN A 276 20.60 -14.04 -0.43
N ILE A 277 21.79 -14.17 -1.00
CA ILE A 277 22.71 -15.27 -0.74
C ILE A 277 23.15 -15.32 0.72
N HIS A 278 23.35 -14.16 1.33
CA HIS A 278 23.93 -14.04 2.67
C HIS A 278 22.92 -14.23 3.79
N ALA A 279 21.62 -14.02 3.52
CA ALA A 279 20.56 -14.22 4.49
C ALA A 279 20.07 -15.68 4.44
N ASP A 280 19.75 -16.25 5.60
CA ASP A 280 19.12 -17.58 5.71
C ASP A 280 17.83 -17.49 6.50
N TRP A 281 16.88 -18.37 6.17
CA TRP A 281 15.61 -18.55 6.87
C TRP A 281 15.06 -19.96 6.63
N PRO A 282 14.17 -20.48 7.50
CA PRO A 282 13.74 -21.88 7.43
C PRO A 282 13.18 -22.31 6.08
N GLU A 283 12.39 -21.44 5.42
CA GLU A 283 11.74 -21.73 4.13
C GLU A 283 12.50 -21.17 2.92
N LYS A 284 13.79 -20.82 3.06
CA LYS A 284 14.60 -20.37 1.92
C LYS A 284 14.71 -21.46 0.87
N LEU A 285 14.41 -21.14 -0.38
CA LEU A 285 14.58 -22.07 -1.49
C LEU A 285 16.06 -22.36 -1.71
N LYS A 286 16.46 -23.63 -1.59
CA LYS A 286 17.86 -24.08 -1.76
C LYS A 286 18.08 -24.78 -3.08
N SER A 287 17.04 -25.42 -3.63
CA SER A 287 17.05 -26.06 -4.94
C SER A 287 15.70 -25.85 -5.65
N GLY A 288 15.76 -25.60 -6.97
CA GLY A 288 14.53 -25.54 -7.78
C GLY A 288 13.75 -26.86 -7.80
N ASP A 289 14.37 -27.98 -7.43
CA ASP A 289 13.72 -29.30 -7.37
C ASP A 289 12.76 -29.44 -6.19
N GLU A 290 12.80 -28.53 -5.21
CA GLU A 290 11.84 -28.45 -4.10
C GLU A 290 10.46 -27.96 -4.54
N LEU A 291 10.38 -27.12 -5.60
CA LEU A 291 9.17 -26.41 -5.99
C LEU A 291 8.01 -27.29 -6.47
N PRO A 292 8.20 -28.39 -7.20
CA PRO A 292 7.11 -29.34 -7.51
C PRO A 292 6.52 -29.99 -6.26
N ASP A 293 7.35 -30.37 -5.30
CA ASP A 293 6.89 -30.96 -4.03
C ASP A 293 6.15 -29.92 -3.17
N ASP A 294 6.61 -28.66 -3.18
CA ASP A 294 5.90 -27.55 -2.54
C ASP A 294 4.49 -27.41 -3.12
N LEU A 295 4.34 -27.48 -4.45
CA LEU A 295 3.03 -27.41 -5.10
C LEU A 295 2.10 -28.55 -4.65
N ILE A 296 2.64 -29.79 -4.57
CA ILE A 296 1.86 -30.95 -4.13
C ILE A 296 1.41 -30.78 -2.68
N ARG A 297 2.33 -30.42 -1.77
CA ARG A 297 2.02 -30.16 -0.35
C ARG A 297 1.00 -29.05 -0.17
N GLU A 298 1.20 -27.94 -0.87
CA GLU A 298 0.31 -26.78 -0.79
C GLU A 298 -1.09 -27.13 -1.32
N ARG A 299 -1.20 -27.79 -2.47
CA ARG A 299 -2.50 -28.23 -3.01
C ARG A 299 -3.29 -29.10 -2.05
N ALA A 300 -2.61 -29.99 -1.32
CA ALA A 300 -3.23 -30.85 -0.31
C ALA A 300 -3.68 -30.07 0.95
N ALA A 301 -2.99 -28.97 1.29
CA ALA A 301 -3.30 -28.15 2.46
C ALA A 301 -4.38 -27.09 2.21
N LEU A 302 -4.71 -26.77 0.95
CA LEU A 302 -5.72 -25.76 0.62
C LEU A 302 -7.10 -26.20 1.10
N ARG A 303 -7.80 -25.27 1.76
CA ARG A 303 -9.17 -25.45 2.26
C ARG A 303 -10.16 -24.76 1.33
N PRO A 304 -11.43 -25.15 1.33
CA PRO A 304 -12.48 -24.43 0.61
C PRO A 304 -12.68 -23.02 1.21
N ALA A 305 -13.40 -22.18 0.47
CA ALA A 305 -13.87 -20.89 0.96
C ALA A 305 -14.70 -21.06 2.24
N PRO A 306 -14.77 -20.05 3.13
CA PRO A 306 -15.59 -20.10 4.34
C PRO A 306 -17.05 -20.50 4.04
N ALA A 307 -17.59 -21.46 4.77
CA ALA A 307 -18.94 -22.01 4.55
C ALA A 307 -20.09 -20.98 4.78
N SER A 308 -19.77 -19.83 5.35
CA SER A 308 -20.69 -18.69 5.52
C SER A 308 -20.82 -17.81 4.28
N TRP A 309 -20.00 -18.05 3.23
CA TRP A 309 -19.95 -17.23 2.02
C TRP A 309 -20.88 -17.76 0.92
N ASP A 310 -21.44 -16.83 0.15
CA ASP A 310 -22.04 -17.13 -1.14
C ASP A 310 -20.97 -17.23 -2.23
N ARG A 311 -21.38 -17.45 -3.47
CA ARG A 311 -20.46 -17.54 -4.63
C ARG A 311 -19.62 -16.29 -4.89
N PHE A 312 -20.00 -15.14 -4.34
CA PHE A 312 -19.26 -13.88 -4.41
C PHE A 312 -18.39 -13.64 -3.15
N GLY A 313 -18.47 -14.50 -2.14
CA GLY A 313 -17.85 -14.25 -0.84
C GLY A 313 -18.67 -13.32 0.06
N GLY A 314 -19.95 -13.07 -0.28
CA GLY A 314 -20.91 -12.37 0.55
C GLY A 314 -21.48 -13.26 1.66
N TRP A 315 -22.14 -12.67 2.64
CA TRP A 315 -22.65 -13.38 3.81
C TRP A 315 -23.92 -14.17 3.53
N ALA A 316 -23.79 -15.42 3.06
CA ALA A 316 -24.90 -16.29 2.69
C ALA A 316 -25.88 -16.59 3.85
N LYS A 317 -25.38 -16.60 5.10
CA LYS A 317 -26.19 -16.87 6.31
C LYS A 317 -26.75 -15.59 6.94
N GLY A 318 -26.44 -14.44 6.37
CA GLY A 318 -26.90 -13.14 6.87
C GLY A 318 -28.20 -12.66 6.24
N PRO A 319 -28.57 -11.40 6.54
CA PRO A 319 -29.71 -10.76 5.90
C PRO A 319 -29.60 -10.76 4.39
N LYS A 320 -30.68 -11.10 3.70
CA LYS A 320 -30.75 -11.05 2.25
C LYS A 320 -31.57 -9.83 1.81
N LEU A 321 -30.91 -8.97 1.06
CA LEU A 321 -31.50 -7.78 0.44
C LEU A 321 -31.95 -8.09 -1.00
N ASN A 322 -32.48 -7.09 -1.70
CA ASN A 322 -32.89 -7.27 -3.08
C ASN A 322 -31.68 -7.59 -3.99
N ALA A 323 -31.79 -8.65 -4.77
CA ALA A 323 -30.82 -8.96 -5.82
C ALA A 323 -30.97 -7.97 -6.99
N THR A 324 -29.87 -7.40 -7.47
CA THR A 324 -29.85 -6.42 -8.57
C THR A 324 -29.01 -6.86 -9.77
N GLY A 325 -28.32 -7.99 -9.65
CA GLY A 325 -27.42 -8.49 -10.69
C GLY A 325 -26.07 -7.77 -10.77
N SER A 326 -25.85 -6.75 -9.94
CA SER A 326 -24.60 -5.99 -9.87
C SER A 326 -24.29 -5.63 -8.44
N PHE A 327 -22.99 -5.40 -8.12
CA PHE A 327 -22.59 -4.85 -6.82
C PHE A 327 -23.14 -3.44 -6.63
N ARG A 328 -23.58 -3.13 -5.41
CA ARG A 328 -24.02 -1.80 -4.99
C ARG A 328 -23.60 -1.53 -3.55
N THR A 329 -23.79 -0.30 -3.09
CA THR A 329 -23.57 0.11 -1.70
C THR A 329 -24.91 0.28 -0.99
N GLU A 330 -24.99 -0.15 0.28
CA GLU A 330 -26.19 0.00 1.09
C GLU A 330 -25.84 0.09 2.58
N LYS A 331 -26.63 0.81 3.35
CA LYS A 331 -26.52 0.87 4.81
C LYS A 331 -27.40 -0.19 5.45
N TYR A 332 -26.80 -1.02 6.28
CA TYR A 332 -27.51 -2.02 7.07
C TYR A 332 -27.08 -1.92 8.54
N ASP A 333 -28.02 -1.81 9.45
CA ASP A 333 -27.78 -1.69 10.90
C ASP A 333 -26.72 -0.63 11.25
N GLY A 334 -26.86 0.57 10.66
CA GLY A 334 -25.98 1.71 10.90
C GLY A 334 -24.61 1.64 10.23
N LYS A 335 -24.26 0.55 9.55
CA LYS A 335 -22.99 0.35 8.86
C LYS A 335 -23.16 0.27 7.35
N TRP A 336 -22.20 0.80 6.61
CA TRP A 336 -22.15 0.65 5.17
C TRP A 336 -21.65 -0.74 4.76
N PHE A 337 -22.24 -1.31 3.76
CA PHE A 337 -21.84 -2.55 3.10
C PHE A 337 -21.79 -2.37 1.59
N LEU A 338 -20.97 -3.15 0.92
CA LEU A 338 -21.27 -3.58 -0.43
C LEU A 338 -22.34 -4.67 -0.34
N VAL A 339 -23.13 -4.80 -1.40
CA VAL A 339 -24.14 -5.86 -1.53
C VAL A 339 -23.84 -6.61 -2.81
N THR A 340 -23.79 -7.95 -2.73
CA THR A 340 -23.53 -8.80 -3.88
C THR A 340 -24.65 -8.72 -4.93
N PRO A 341 -24.39 -9.11 -6.18
CA PRO A 341 -25.43 -9.22 -7.21
C PRO A 341 -26.65 -10.04 -6.77
N ASP A 342 -26.44 -11.05 -5.92
CA ASP A 342 -27.50 -11.93 -5.38
C ASP A 342 -28.19 -11.36 -4.12
N GLY A 343 -27.78 -10.20 -3.63
CA GLY A 343 -28.40 -9.49 -2.51
C GLY A 343 -27.82 -9.79 -1.12
N HIS A 344 -26.67 -10.42 -1.00
CA HIS A 344 -26.03 -10.67 0.29
C HIS A 344 -25.13 -9.50 0.70
N LEU A 345 -25.05 -9.23 2.00
CA LEU A 345 -24.10 -8.26 2.55
C LEU A 345 -22.67 -8.70 2.25
N PHE A 346 -21.82 -7.76 1.84
CA PHE A 346 -20.45 -8.03 1.42
C PHE A 346 -19.49 -6.99 2.02
N PHE A 347 -18.37 -7.47 2.54
CA PHE A 347 -17.22 -6.66 2.91
C PHE A 347 -16.03 -7.12 2.06
N SER A 348 -15.43 -6.19 1.32
CA SER A 348 -14.35 -6.51 0.38
C SER A 348 -13.02 -6.70 1.11
N SER A 349 -12.65 -7.96 1.38
CA SER A 349 -11.33 -8.34 1.87
C SER A 349 -10.48 -8.74 0.66
N GLY A 350 -9.60 -7.85 0.21
CA GLY A 350 -8.91 -7.99 -1.06
C GLY A 350 -7.39 -8.05 -0.96
N ILE A 351 -6.78 -8.50 -2.06
CA ILE A 351 -5.34 -8.42 -2.29
C ILE A 351 -5.12 -7.76 -3.66
N ASP A 352 -4.28 -6.74 -3.70
CA ASP A 352 -3.85 -6.05 -4.92
C ASP A 352 -2.75 -6.83 -5.64
N VAL A 353 -2.59 -6.59 -6.94
CA VAL A 353 -1.49 -7.12 -7.76
C VAL A 353 -1.46 -8.67 -7.75
N VAL A 354 -2.63 -9.31 -7.78
CA VAL A 354 -2.72 -10.78 -7.88
C VAL A 354 -2.36 -11.20 -9.31
N ARG A 355 -1.08 -11.48 -9.52
CA ARG A 355 -0.53 -11.87 -10.82
C ARG A 355 0.69 -12.79 -10.68
N ASN A 356 1.13 -13.39 -11.79
CA ASN A 356 2.21 -14.37 -11.84
C ASN A 356 3.61 -13.77 -11.76
N ASN A 357 3.76 -12.46 -11.81
CA ASN A 357 5.04 -11.78 -11.80
C ASN A 357 5.05 -10.57 -10.87
N THR A 358 6.25 -10.14 -10.53
CA THR A 358 6.58 -8.81 -10.04
C THR A 358 7.30 -8.05 -11.14
N ASP A 359 7.88 -6.90 -10.85
CA ASP A 359 8.81 -6.26 -11.77
C ASP A 359 10.00 -7.20 -12.04
N THR A 360 10.43 -7.26 -13.31
CA THR A 360 11.56 -8.08 -13.71
C THR A 360 12.84 -7.26 -13.61
N PRO A 361 13.84 -7.69 -12.81
CA PRO A 361 15.11 -6.99 -12.72
C PRO A 361 15.85 -6.94 -14.05
N ASN A 362 16.52 -5.82 -14.32
CA ASN A 362 17.49 -5.72 -15.41
C ASN A 362 18.90 -5.91 -14.85
N GLY A 363 19.43 -7.12 -14.98
CA GLY A 363 20.76 -7.50 -14.49
C GLY A 363 21.91 -6.78 -15.19
N ALA A 364 21.72 -6.29 -16.42
CA ALA A 364 22.74 -5.56 -17.16
C ALA A 364 23.13 -4.22 -16.50
N LEU A 365 22.26 -3.67 -15.62
CA LEU A 365 22.57 -2.45 -14.87
C LEU A 365 23.64 -2.68 -13.80
N HIS A 366 23.63 -3.86 -13.16
CA HIS A 366 24.52 -4.22 -12.06
C HIS A 366 24.92 -5.71 -12.14
N PRO A 367 25.67 -6.14 -13.16
CA PRO A 367 25.92 -7.55 -13.41
C PRO A 367 26.67 -8.27 -12.28
N ASN A 368 27.47 -7.55 -11.50
CA ASN A 368 28.19 -8.09 -10.35
C ASN A 368 27.29 -8.41 -9.12
N TRP A 369 25.99 -8.04 -9.15
CA TRP A 369 25.08 -8.34 -8.04
C TRP A 369 24.56 -9.78 -8.09
N TYR A 370 24.58 -10.40 -9.25
CA TYR A 370 23.93 -11.68 -9.53
C TYR A 370 24.92 -12.82 -9.64
N LYS A 371 24.58 -13.95 -9.04
CA LYS A 371 25.30 -15.22 -9.21
C LYS A 371 25.01 -15.83 -10.59
N SER A 372 23.78 -15.67 -11.07
CA SER A 372 23.36 -16.18 -12.37
C SER A 372 23.93 -15.39 -13.53
N PRO A 373 24.26 -16.05 -14.65
CA PRO A 373 24.59 -15.36 -15.91
C PRO A 373 23.44 -14.42 -16.33
N ILE A 374 23.79 -13.23 -16.81
CA ILE A 374 22.82 -12.28 -17.31
C ILE A 374 22.44 -12.66 -18.76
N PRO A 375 21.14 -12.89 -19.04
CA PRO A 375 20.67 -13.13 -20.42
C PRO A 375 21.01 -11.96 -21.37
N ALA A 376 21.01 -12.22 -22.69
CA ALA A 376 21.35 -11.22 -23.69
C ALA A 376 20.42 -9.99 -23.70
N ASP A 377 19.16 -10.16 -23.31
CA ASP A 377 18.18 -9.08 -23.12
C ASP A 377 18.31 -8.35 -21.78
N GLY A 378 19.22 -8.81 -20.90
CA GLY A 378 19.47 -8.26 -19.57
C GLY A 378 18.43 -8.61 -18.51
N MET A 379 17.35 -9.30 -18.86
CA MET A 379 16.20 -9.50 -17.98
C MET A 379 16.34 -10.78 -17.14
N LEU A 380 16.00 -10.68 -15.84
CA LEU A 380 16.08 -11.78 -14.87
C LEU A 380 14.69 -12.08 -14.27
N PRO A 381 13.82 -12.82 -14.99
CA PRO A 381 12.45 -13.09 -14.55
C PRO A 381 12.40 -14.23 -13.52
N PHE A 382 13.04 -14.08 -12.35
CA PHE A 382 13.18 -15.10 -11.31
C PHE A 382 11.86 -15.77 -10.93
N THR A 383 10.81 -14.98 -10.71
CA THR A 383 9.47 -15.51 -10.38
C THR A 383 8.91 -16.39 -11.51
N HIS A 384 9.11 -15.99 -12.76
CA HIS A 384 8.66 -16.78 -13.91
C HIS A 384 9.40 -18.13 -13.96
N TRP A 385 10.72 -18.13 -13.79
CA TRP A 385 11.52 -19.36 -13.75
C TRP A 385 11.12 -20.26 -12.57
N ALA A 386 10.86 -19.68 -11.39
CA ALA A 386 10.37 -20.45 -10.24
C ALA A 386 9.00 -21.11 -10.54
N LEU A 387 8.08 -20.37 -11.17
CA LEU A 387 6.76 -20.90 -11.53
C LEU A 387 6.83 -21.97 -12.61
N GLN A 388 7.69 -21.83 -13.64
CA GLN A 388 7.95 -22.88 -14.62
C GLN A 388 8.42 -24.18 -13.95
N LYS A 389 9.36 -24.09 -13.00
CA LYS A 389 9.83 -25.24 -12.21
C LYS A 389 8.71 -25.81 -11.34
N LYS A 390 7.98 -24.96 -10.62
CA LYS A 390 6.90 -25.36 -9.71
C LYS A 390 5.80 -26.14 -10.42
N PHE A 391 5.42 -25.72 -11.64
CA PHE A 391 4.37 -26.35 -12.43
C PHE A 391 4.89 -27.38 -13.46
N GLY A 392 6.22 -27.48 -13.63
CA GLY A 392 6.87 -28.44 -14.53
C GLY A 392 6.61 -28.17 -16.02
N LYS A 393 6.27 -26.94 -16.40
CA LYS A 393 5.97 -26.55 -17.78
C LYS A 393 6.11 -25.06 -18.04
N ASP A 394 6.42 -24.70 -19.28
CA ASP A 394 6.58 -23.29 -19.67
C ASP A 394 5.26 -22.54 -19.71
N ASP A 395 4.20 -23.15 -20.24
CA ASP A 395 2.84 -22.59 -20.23
C ASP A 395 2.08 -23.03 -18.97
N TYR A 396 2.42 -22.43 -17.86
CA TYR A 396 1.84 -22.77 -16.54
C TYR A 396 0.60 -21.93 -16.20
N LEU A 397 0.30 -20.85 -16.92
CA LEU A 397 -0.71 -19.86 -16.51
C LEU A 397 -2.12 -20.47 -16.41
N ALA A 398 -2.45 -21.41 -17.28
CA ALA A 398 -3.74 -22.10 -17.26
C ALA A 398 -3.98 -22.90 -15.96
N ASP A 399 -2.92 -23.41 -15.32
CA ASP A 399 -3.01 -24.11 -14.04
C ASP A 399 -2.78 -23.16 -12.86
N TYR A 400 -1.96 -22.14 -13.05
CA TYR A 400 -1.57 -21.20 -12.01
C TYR A 400 -2.76 -20.36 -11.51
N TYR A 401 -3.52 -19.72 -12.40
CA TYR A 401 -4.58 -18.83 -11.97
C TYR A 401 -5.76 -19.55 -11.28
N PRO A 402 -6.24 -20.72 -11.72
CA PRO A 402 -7.19 -21.52 -10.94
C PRO A 402 -6.63 -21.95 -9.57
N PHE A 403 -5.33 -22.24 -9.49
CA PHE A 403 -4.68 -22.54 -8.22
C PHE A 403 -4.63 -21.31 -7.30
N VAL A 404 -4.35 -20.12 -7.83
CA VAL A 404 -4.39 -18.87 -7.05
C VAL A 404 -5.80 -18.57 -6.54
N ILE A 405 -6.86 -18.81 -7.33
CA ILE A 405 -8.25 -18.69 -6.81
C ILE A 405 -8.45 -19.58 -5.58
N ARG A 406 -8.01 -20.84 -5.63
CA ARG A 406 -8.10 -21.75 -4.48
C ARG A 406 -7.27 -21.29 -3.28
N ARG A 407 -6.11 -20.64 -3.49
CA ARG A 407 -5.34 -19.97 -2.44
C ARG A 407 -6.16 -18.89 -1.76
N LEU A 408 -6.74 -17.98 -2.56
CA LEU A 408 -7.55 -16.88 -2.04
C LEU A 408 -8.74 -17.39 -1.24
N ASP A 409 -9.44 -18.43 -1.72
CA ASP A 409 -10.50 -19.10 -0.99
C ASP A 409 -10.00 -19.66 0.35
N SER A 410 -8.89 -20.37 0.29
CA SER A 410 -8.26 -20.99 1.46
C SER A 410 -7.77 -19.97 2.49
N TRP A 411 -7.35 -18.79 2.05
CA TRP A 411 -6.92 -17.69 2.91
C TRP A 411 -8.05 -16.76 3.36
N GLY A 412 -9.31 -17.06 3.01
CA GLY A 412 -10.44 -16.21 3.39
C GLY A 412 -10.43 -14.83 2.74
N ILE A 413 -9.90 -14.73 1.53
CA ILE A 413 -9.86 -13.52 0.70
C ILE A 413 -10.94 -13.63 -0.38
N ASN A 414 -11.86 -12.67 -0.41
CA ASN A 414 -13.00 -12.70 -1.32
C ASN A 414 -12.88 -11.76 -2.52
N THR A 415 -11.83 -10.96 -2.61
CA THR A 415 -11.68 -9.94 -3.67
C THR A 415 -10.28 -9.96 -4.29
N ILE A 416 -10.20 -9.97 -5.61
CA ILE A 416 -9.00 -9.59 -6.37
C ILE A 416 -9.00 -8.07 -6.44
N GLY A 417 -8.02 -7.44 -5.79
CA GLY A 417 -7.86 -5.99 -5.74
C GLY A 417 -7.33 -5.41 -7.05
N ASN A 418 -6.90 -4.16 -6.96
CA ASN A 418 -6.40 -3.43 -8.13
C ASN A 418 -5.14 -4.09 -8.73
N TRP A 419 -4.93 -3.91 -10.04
CA TRP A 419 -3.81 -4.46 -10.83
C TRP A 419 -3.67 -5.99 -10.79
N GLY A 420 -4.72 -6.74 -10.46
CA GLY A 420 -4.76 -8.18 -10.68
C GLY A 420 -4.56 -8.51 -12.17
N ALA A 421 -4.07 -9.72 -12.47
CA ALA A 421 -3.95 -10.19 -13.86
C ALA A 421 -5.32 -10.29 -14.51
N ARG A 422 -5.40 -9.94 -15.78
CA ARG A 422 -6.64 -10.00 -16.56
C ARG A 422 -7.17 -11.42 -16.64
N GLU A 423 -6.28 -12.37 -16.82
CA GLU A 423 -6.57 -13.79 -16.96
C GLU A 423 -7.28 -14.38 -15.75
N ILE A 424 -6.83 -14.05 -14.53
CA ILE A 424 -7.47 -14.54 -13.30
C ILE A 424 -8.86 -13.89 -13.09
N MET A 425 -9.02 -12.63 -13.43
CA MET A 425 -10.32 -11.94 -13.34
C MET A 425 -11.32 -12.53 -14.35
N LEU A 426 -10.86 -12.83 -15.57
CA LEU A 426 -11.68 -13.42 -16.63
C LEU A 426 -12.11 -14.87 -16.37
N LEU A 427 -11.57 -15.54 -15.34
CA LEU A 427 -12.10 -16.84 -14.89
C LEU A 427 -13.53 -16.74 -14.34
N GLY A 428 -13.96 -15.53 -13.93
CA GLY A 428 -15.33 -15.31 -13.41
C GLY A 428 -15.61 -16.05 -12.10
N GLN A 429 -14.59 -16.35 -11.30
CA GLN A 429 -14.70 -17.16 -10.08
C GLN A 429 -14.55 -16.35 -8.78
N LYS A 430 -14.10 -15.12 -8.85
CA LYS A 430 -13.84 -14.25 -7.68
C LYS A 430 -14.19 -12.82 -8.01
N PRO A 431 -14.88 -12.08 -7.12
CA PRO A 431 -15.08 -10.64 -7.26
C PRO A 431 -13.75 -9.89 -7.42
N TYR A 432 -13.79 -8.83 -8.21
CA TYR A 432 -12.61 -8.00 -8.47
C TYR A 432 -12.94 -6.54 -8.65
N THR A 433 -11.93 -5.70 -8.45
CA THR A 433 -11.93 -4.28 -8.82
C THR A 433 -11.00 -4.06 -10.01
N ALA A 434 -11.31 -3.11 -10.88
CA ALA A 434 -10.52 -2.82 -12.05
C ALA A 434 -10.09 -1.34 -12.11
N CYS A 435 -8.88 -1.07 -12.58
CA CYS A 435 -8.42 0.27 -12.93
C CYS A 435 -8.58 0.49 -14.44
N VAL A 436 -9.25 1.56 -14.83
CA VAL A 436 -9.43 1.89 -16.24
C VAL A 436 -8.13 2.40 -16.86
N PHE A 437 -7.50 3.36 -16.20
CA PHE A 437 -6.17 3.89 -16.52
C PHE A 437 -5.66 4.78 -15.38
N GLU A 438 -4.37 5.13 -15.46
CA GLU A 438 -3.72 6.10 -14.57
C GLU A 438 -3.06 7.20 -15.38
N ARG A 439 -3.37 8.48 -15.04
CA ARG A 439 -2.78 9.67 -15.68
C ARG A 439 -2.69 9.53 -17.19
N ASN A 440 -3.84 9.33 -17.86
CA ASN A 440 -3.89 9.06 -19.29
C ASN A 440 -3.17 10.15 -20.09
N ARG A 441 -2.25 9.74 -20.98
CA ARG A 441 -1.39 10.65 -21.73
C ARG A 441 -2.11 11.41 -22.83
N ASP A 442 -3.24 10.90 -23.28
CA ASP A 442 -4.06 11.53 -24.32
C ASP A 442 -4.93 12.68 -23.77
N VAL A 443 -5.01 12.84 -22.43
CA VAL A 443 -5.77 13.88 -21.72
C VAL A 443 -4.83 14.99 -21.23
N PRO A 444 -5.16 16.27 -21.43
CA PRO A 444 -4.32 17.38 -20.98
C PRO A 444 -4.07 17.34 -19.46
N MET A 445 -2.82 17.52 -19.09
CA MET A 445 -2.39 17.55 -17.69
C MET A 445 -1.59 18.81 -17.37
N LEU A 446 -1.65 19.23 -16.10
CA LEU A 446 -0.80 20.27 -15.53
C LEU A 446 0.68 19.84 -15.53
N PRO A 447 1.64 20.75 -15.33
CA PRO A 447 3.05 20.42 -15.21
C PRO A 447 3.32 19.28 -14.26
N ASP A 448 4.38 18.51 -14.50
CA ASP A 448 4.78 17.31 -13.74
C ASP A 448 3.70 16.22 -13.65
N ARG A 449 2.64 16.35 -14.46
CA ARG A 449 1.52 15.40 -14.51
C ARG A 449 0.85 15.18 -13.14
N VAL A 450 0.85 16.20 -12.31
CA VAL A 450 0.28 16.12 -10.95
C VAL A 450 -1.23 16.00 -10.93
N PHE A 451 -1.90 16.71 -11.88
CA PHE A 451 -3.35 16.75 -12.05
C PHE A 451 -3.72 17.09 -13.49
N TYR A 452 -4.99 16.97 -13.83
CA TYR A 452 -5.49 17.30 -15.17
C TYR A 452 -5.71 18.81 -15.35
N ASP A 453 -5.45 19.31 -16.57
CA ASP A 453 -5.86 20.66 -16.97
C ASP A 453 -7.35 20.64 -17.36
N CYS A 454 -8.22 20.73 -16.35
CA CYS A 454 -9.66 20.63 -16.54
C CYS A 454 -10.29 21.78 -17.34
N TYR A 455 -9.54 22.86 -17.58
CA TYR A 455 -9.95 23.98 -18.42
C TYR A 455 -9.27 24.00 -19.80
N ALA A 456 -8.53 22.98 -20.15
CA ALA A 456 -8.12 22.78 -21.53
C ALA A 456 -9.37 22.64 -22.41
N PRO A 457 -9.45 23.28 -23.60
CA PRO A 457 -10.67 23.36 -24.40
C PRO A 457 -11.29 22.00 -24.73
N ASP A 458 -10.48 20.98 -24.89
CA ASP A 458 -10.87 19.62 -25.28
C ASP A 458 -10.76 18.60 -24.13
N PHE A 459 -10.57 19.05 -22.88
CA PHE A 459 -10.40 18.17 -21.71
C PHE A 459 -11.51 17.11 -21.61
N ARG A 460 -12.77 17.54 -21.59
CA ARG A 460 -13.91 16.64 -21.45
C ARG A 460 -14.00 15.64 -22.59
N GLU A 461 -13.87 16.11 -23.83
CA GLU A 461 -13.92 15.26 -25.02
C GLU A 461 -12.81 14.18 -25.00
N ARG A 462 -11.58 14.62 -24.73
CA ARG A 462 -10.42 13.70 -24.63
C ARG A 462 -10.57 12.70 -23.51
N PHE A 463 -11.13 13.11 -22.37
CA PHE A 463 -11.36 12.22 -21.25
C PHE A 463 -12.38 11.13 -21.61
N PHE A 464 -13.50 11.49 -22.21
CA PHE A 464 -14.50 10.52 -22.70
C PHE A 464 -13.92 9.57 -23.74
N LYS A 465 -13.16 10.12 -24.68
CA LYS A 465 -12.47 9.32 -25.70
C LYS A 465 -11.45 8.34 -25.06
N ALA A 466 -10.72 8.78 -24.04
CA ALA A 466 -9.76 7.94 -23.33
C ALA A 466 -10.44 6.78 -22.60
N VAL A 467 -11.55 7.05 -21.90
CA VAL A 467 -12.35 6.00 -21.24
C VAL A 467 -12.91 5.03 -22.29
N LYS A 468 -13.59 5.52 -23.32
CA LYS A 468 -14.15 4.69 -24.38
C LYS A 468 -13.08 3.81 -25.05
N LYS A 469 -11.93 4.40 -25.42
CA LYS A 469 -10.77 3.69 -25.98
C LYS A 469 -10.23 2.60 -25.08
N ALA A 470 -10.22 2.81 -23.73
CA ALA A 470 -9.80 1.78 -22.79
C ALA A 470 -10.73 0.55 -22.85
N PHE A 471 -12.04 0.76 -22.83
CA PHE A 471 -13.03 -0.31 -22.93
C PHE A 471 -13.06 -0.99 -24.30
N GLU A 472 -12.76 -0.29 -25.39
CA GLU A 472 -12.69 -0.87 -26.74
C GLU A 472 -11.41 -1.68 -26.96
N LYS A 473 -10.28 -1.25 -26.40
CA LYS A 473 -8.97 -1.90 -26.62
C LYS A 473 -8.71 -3.07 -25.69
N GLU A 474 -9.20 -2.97 -24.46
CA GLU A 474 -8.94 -3.93 -23.41
C GLU A 474 -10.11 -4.92 -23.31
N ALA A 475 -10.00 -6.07 -23.94
CA ALA A 475 -11.04 -7.11 -23.92
C ALA A 475 -11.53 -7.45 -22.51
N PHE A 476 -10.63 -7.36 -21.52
CA PHE A 476 -10.97 -7.49 -20.11
C PHE A 476 -11.96 -6.42 -19.65
N LEU A 477 -11.70 -5.13 -19.92
CA LEU A 477 -12.62 -4.05 -19.54
C LEU A 477 -13.97 -4.15 -20.28
N ALA A 478 -13.95 -4.51 -21.56
CA ALA A 478 -15.18 -4.75 -22.32
C ALA A 478 -16.05 -5.83 -21.67
N LYS A 479 -15.46 -6.96 -21.29
CA LYS A 479 -16.18 -8.07 -20.62
C LYS A 479 -16.65 -7.68 -19.21
N SER A 480 -15.90 -6.87 -18.49
CA SER A 480 -16.20 -6.48 -17.09
C SER A 480 -17.50 -5.67 -16.95
N VAL A 481 -17.99 -5.07 -18.04
CA VAL A 481 -19.23 -4.29 -18.05
C VAL A 481 -20.44 -5.15 -17.62
N ASP A 482 -20.51 -6.37 -18.12
CA ASP A 482 -21.62 -7.31 -17.84
C ASP A 482 -21.24 -8.40 -16.84
N ASP A 483 -19.97 -8.50 -16.42
CA ASP A 483 -19.50 -9.53 -15.49
C ASP A 483 -19.98 -9.27 -14.06
N PRO A 484 -20.85 -10.12 -13.48
CA PRO A 484 -21.34 -9.93 -12.11
C PRO A 484 -20.22 -9.95 -11.05
N MET A 485 -19.03 -10.49 -11.36
CA MET A 485 -17.88 -10.46 -10.47
C MET A 485 -17.20 -9.09 -10.40
N CYS A 486 -17.41 -8.19 -11.38
CA CYS A 486 -16.86 -6.85 -11.36
C CYS A 486 -17.58 -5.98 -10.31
N ILE A 487 -16.88 -5.58 -9.25
CA ILE A 487 -17.40 -4.68 -8.22
C ILE A 487 -17.54 -3.26 -8.80
N GLY A 488 -16.52 -2.79 -9.51
CA GLY A 488 -16.49 -1.46 -10.08
C GLY A 488 -15.10 -1.02 -10.52
N TYR A 489 -15.00 0.25 -10.87
CA TYR A 489 -13.80 0.81 -11.48
C TYR A 489 -13.16 1.91 -10.64
N PHE A 490 -11.84 1.83 -10.51
CA PHE A 490 -11.00 2.98 -10.20
C PHE A 490 -10.64 3.70 -11.50
N VAL A 491 -10.55 5.02 -11.43
CA VAL A 491 -9.95 5.83 -12.50
C VAL A 491 -8.89 6.68 -11.85
N ASP A 492 -7.69 6.58 -12.38
CA ASP A 492 -6.47 7.11 -11.80
C ASP A 492 -6.07 6.46 -10.46
N ASN A 493 -4.87 6.75 -10.02
CA ASN A 493 -4.31 6.35 -8.75
C ASN A 493 -3.43 7.47 -8.20
N GLU A 494 -3.67 7.85 -6.95
CA GLU A 494 -2.81 8.76 -6.20
C GLU A 494 -2.49 10.08 -6.94
N LEU A 495 -3.51 10.71 -7.52
CA LEU A 495 -3.34 12.04 -8.11
C LEU A 495 -2.92 13.08 -7.04
N GLY A 496 -2.14 14.05 -7.46
CA GLY A 496 -1.61 15.08 -6.60
C GLY A 496 -2.61 16.21 -6.31
N PHE A 497 -3.59 15.96 -5.45
CA PHE A 497 -4.64 16.93 -5.10
C PHE A 497 -4.21 18.07 -4.16
N LYS A 498 -3.04 18.01 -3.57
CA LYS A 498 -2.59 19.06 -2.65
C LYS A 498 -1.93 20.20 -3.40
N ASN A 499 -2.39 21.43 -3.15
CA ASN A 499 -1.80 22.65 -3.70
C ASN A 499 -1.73 22.66 -5.25
N VAL A 500 -2.77 22.16 -5.90
CA VAL A 500 -2.83 22.06 -7.38
C VAL A 500 -2.67 23.42 -8.03
N THR A 501 -3.34 24.46 -7.49
CA THR A 501 -3.24 25.82 -8.01
C THR A 501 -1.81 26.36 -7.87
N ALA A 502 -1.13 26.11 -6.76
CA ALA A 502 0.26 26.52 -6.57
C ALA A 502 1.20 25.87 -7.60
N LYS A 503 1.00 24.60 -7.90
CA LYS A 503 1.79 23.88 -8.93
C LYS A 503 1.47 24.39 -10.33
N MET A 504 0.24 24.78 -10.58
CA MET A 504 -0.24 25.32 -11.86
C MET A 504 0.35 26.71 -12.18
N ILE A 505 0.67 27.52 -11.15
CA ILE A 505 1.23 28.88 -11.35
C ILE A 505 2.49 28.84 -12.23
N GLY A 506 3.32 27.80 -12.12
CA GLY A 506 4.51 27.61 -12.95
C GLY A 506 4.24 27.19 -14.40
N ALA A 507 2.98 26.90 -14.77
CA ALA A 507 2.62 26.53 -16.13
C ALA A 507 2.73 27.69 -17.10
N ASP A 508 2.91 27.41 -18.39
CA ASP A 508 2.83 28.39 -19.45
C ASP A 508 1.39 28.86 -19.60
N PHE A 509 1.19 30.22 -19.64
CA PHE A 509 -0.12 30.84 -19.70
C PHE A 509 -0.87 30.53 -21.01
N GLU A 510 -0.16 30.48 -22.13
CA GLU A 510 -0.79 30.32 -23.47
C GLU A 510 -1.27 28.86 -23.66
N THR A 511 -0.64 27.90 -23.04
CA THR A 511 -0.96 26.49 -23.21
C THR A 511 -1.81 25.89 -22.07
N CYS A 512 -1.76 26.44 -20.85
CA CYS A 512 -2.50 25.95 -19.70
C CYS A 512 -3.87 26.63 -19.54
N GLY A 513 -4.94 25.93 -19.84
CA GLY A 513 -6.33 26.42 -19.72
C GLY A 513 -6.71 26.76 -18.28
N SER A 514 -6.32 25.94 -17.34
CA SER A 514 -6.59 26.15 -15.90
C SER A 514 -5.89 27.39 -15.35
N LYS A 515 -4.63 27.68 -15.77
CA LYS A 515 -3.95 28.93 -15.39
C LYS A 515 -4.69 30.15 -15.95
N ARG A 516 -5.07 30.12 -17.23
CA ARG A 516 -5.83 31.21 -17.84
C ARG A 516 -7.12 31.48 -17.08
N GLU A 517 -7.90 30.46 -16.79
CA GLU A 517 -9.17 30.63 -16.07
C GLU A 517 -8.95 31.14 -14.64
N PHE A 518 -7.96 30.63 -13.92
CA PHE A 518 -7.64 31.12 -12.57
C PHE A 518 -7.29 32.60 -12.55
N LEU A 519 -6.41 33.03 -13.46
CA LEU A 519 -6.05 34.46 -13.59
C LEU A 519 -7.20 35.33 -14.07
N SER A 520 -8.07 34.79 -14.96
CA SER A 520 -9.30 35.49 -15.37
C SER A 520 -10.24 35.75 -14.18
N ARG A 521 -10.38 34.78 -13.27
CA ARG A 521 -11.18 34.97 -12.05
C ARG A 521 -10.55 35.98 -11.10
N ALA A 522 -9.23 35.97 -10.96
CA ALA A 522 -8.51 36.98 -10.17
C ALA A 522 -8.72 38.37 -10.75
N PHE A 523 -8.59 38.55 -12.08
CA PHE A 523 -8.86 39.79 -12.79
C PHE A 523 -10.29 40.32 -12.52
N LYS A 524 -11.30 39.46 -12.64
CA LYS A 524 -12.71 39.83 -12.39
C LYS A 524 -12.98 40.22 -10.95
N LYS A 525 -12.30 39.53 -9.97
CA LYS A 525 -12.46 39.77 -8.55
C LYS A 525 -11.82 41.06 -8.09
N TYR A 526 -10.56 41.25 -8.44
CA TYR A 526 -9.76 42.39 -7.91
C TYR A 526 -9.86 43.67 -8.77
N LYS A 527 -10.11 43.57 -10.06
CA LYS A 527 -10.29 44.65 -11.02
C LYS A 527 -9.06 45.53 -11.23
N THR A 528 -8.22 45.78 -10.22
CA THR A 528 -6.97 46.54 -10.32
C THR A 528 -5.78 45.71 -9.86
N VAL A 529 -4.57 46.05 -10.34
CA VAL A 529 -3.33 45.38 -9.97
C VAL A 529 -2.98 45.68 -8.52
N GLU A 530 -3.27 46.88 -8.04
CA GLU A 530 -3.03 47.29 -6.65
C GLU A 530 -3.83 46.41 -5.67
N ALA A 531 -5.13 46.23 -5.93
CA ALA A 531 -5.98 45.38 -5.09
C ALA A 531 -5.53 43.90 -5.09
N LEU A 532 -5.02 43.42 -6.24
CA LEU A 532 -4.43 42.09 -6.31
C LEU A 532 -3.12 42.02 -5.54
N ASN A 533 -2.22 43.00 -5.71
CA ASN A 533 -0.94 43.08 -4.99
C ASN A 533 -1.14 43.02 -3.47
N ASP A 534 -2.11 43.81 -2.97
CA ASP A 534 -2.44 43.80 -1.54
C ASP A 534 -2.95 42.42 -1.06
N ALA A 535 -3.85 41.80 -1.83
CA ALA A 535 -4.45 40.53 -1.44
C ALA A 535 -3.49 39.32 -1.55
N TRP A 536 -2.65 39.30 -2.57
CA TRP A 536 -1.73 38.19 -2.85
C TRP A 536 -0.31 38.43 -2.32
N GLU A 537 -0.05 39.62 -1.71
CA GLU A 537 1.25 40.09 -1.24
C GLU A 537 2.30 40.07 -2.37
N LEU A 538 1.93 40.69 -3.49
CA LEU A 538 2.75 40.81 -4.69
C LEU A 538 3.26 42.24 -4.88
N LYS A 539 4.14 42.45 -5.88
CA LYS A 539 4.65 43.74 -6.32
C LYS A 539 4.77 43.73 -7.85
N ILE A 540 3.71 43.30 -8.54
CA ILE A 540 3.67 43.35 -10.02
C ILE A 540 3.21 44.69 -10.50
N ALA A 541 3.73 45.14 -11.65
CA ALA A 541 3.38 46.42 -12.26
C ALA A 541 2.08 46.33 -13.10
N ASP A 542 1.84 45.19 -13.71
CA ASP A 542 0.67 44.98 -14.55
C ASP A 542 0.21 43.52 -14.61
N TRP A 543 -0.91 43.25 -15.28
CA TRP A 543 -1.48 41.93 -15.47
C TRP A 543 -0.64 41.02 -16.37
N ASN A 544 0.31 41.52 -17.17
CA ASN A 544 1.16 40.71 -18.02
C ASN A 544 2.26 40.07 -17.19
N GLU A 545 2.78 40.77 -16.17
CA GLU A 545 3.71 40.13 -15.19
C GLU A 545 3.05 38.99 -14.47
N LEU A 546 1.75 39.09 -14.16
CA LEU A 546 1.00 37.97 -13.53
C LEU A 546 0.93 36.75 -14.45
N LYS A 547 0.76 36.91 -15.75
CA LYS A 547 0.73 35.80 -16.72
C LYS A 547 2.03 35.04 -16.76
N SER A 548 3.16 35.73 -16.68
CA SER A 548 4.51 35.15 -16.72
C SER A 548 5.02 34.65 -15.35
N MET A 549 4.26 34.89 -14.29
CA MET A 549 4.65 34.53 -12.93
C MET A 549 4.81 33.01 -12.78
N THR A 550 5.92 32.61 -12.16
CA THR A 550 6.22 31.20 -11.83
C THR A 550 6.33 30.95 -10.31
N SER A 551 6.52 32.02 -9.53
CA SER A 551 6.57 31.93 -8.07
C SER A 551 5.18 31.94 -7.45
N VAL A 552 4.96 31.13 -6.42
CA VAL A 552 3.69 31.03 -5.71
C VAL A 552 3.51 32.21 -4.78
N PRO A 553 2.42 33.01 -4.89
CA PRO A 553 2.13 34.09 -3.97
C PRO A 553 1.93 33.60 -2.52
N LYS A 554 2.34 34.40 -1.54
CA LYS A 554 2.27 34.04 -0.11
C LYS A 554 1.02 34.61 0.58
N GLY A 555 0.35 35.57 -0.04
CA GLY A 555 -0.77 36.30 0.53
C GLY A 555 -1.97 35.41 0.89
N ARG A 556 -2.71 35.84 1.90
CA ARG A 556 -3.93 35.14 2.35
C ARG A 556 -4.97 35.07 1.24
N GLY A 557 -5.14 36.16 0.47
CA GLY A 557 -6.06 36.23 -0.66
C GLY A 557 -5.77 35.18 -1.75
N PHE A 558 -4.48 34.92 -2.03
CA PHE A 558 -4.10 33.85 -2.95
C PHE A 558 -4.54 32.47 -2.46
N ARG A 559 -4.33 32.18 -1.17
CA ARG A 559 -4.74 30.87 -0.59
C ARG A 559 -6.25 30.67 -0.66
N GLU A 560 -7.03 31.69 -0.37
CA GLU A 560 -8.49 31.66 -0.45
C GLU A 560 -8.97 31.46 -1.91
N ASP A 561 -8.37 32.18 -2.87
CA ASP A 561 -8.66 32.03 -4.30
C ASP A 561 -8.26 30.65 -4.83
N ALA A 562 -7.11 30.12 -4.39
CA ALA A 562 -6.64 28.79 -4.74
C ALA A 562 -7.62 27.72 -4.28
N ILE A 563 -8.07 27.76 -3.03
CA ILE A 563 -9.06 26.79 -2.47
C ILE A 563 -10.37 26.87 -3.27
N ALA A 564 -10.87 28.08 -3.53
CA ALA A 564 -12.09 28.27 -4.30
C ALA A 564 -11.97 27.73 -5.73
N PHE A 565 -10.82 27.91 -6.35
CA PHE A 565 -10.55 27.40 -7.69
C PHE A 565 -10.37 25.88 -7.71
N GLU A 566 -9.60 25.33 -6.79
CA GLU A 566 -9.41 23.87 -6.65
C GLU A 566 -10.74 23.14 -6.42
N SER A 567 -11.66 23.74 -5.66
CA SER A 567 -13.01 23.19 -5.46
C SER A 567 -13.74 22.99 -6.80
N VAL A 568 -13.60 23.93 -7.72
CA VAL A 568 -14.22 23.83 -9.06
C VAL A 568 -13.47 22.85 -9.95
N LEU A 569 -12.13 22.82 -9.90
CA LEU A 569 -11.32 21.86 -10.65
C LEU A 569 -11.69 20.41 -10.28
N TYR A 570 -11.81 20.14 -9.00
CA TYR A 570 -12.16 18.80 -8.50
C TYR A 570 -13.60 18.42 -8.88
N ASP A 571 -14.55 19.36 -8.81
CA ASP A 571 -15.92 19.11 -9.27
C ASP A 571 -15.97 18.77 -10.77
N ILE A 572 -15.24 19.50 -11.62
CA ILE A 572 -15.14 19.22 -13.07
C ILE A 572 -14.55 17.84 -13.30
N TYR A 573 -13.44 17.51 -12.62
CA TYR A 573 -12.77 16.22 -12.76
C TYR A 573 -13.69 15.04 -12.39
N PHE A 574 -14.21 15.00 -11.16
CA PHE A 574 -15.01 13.86 -10.70
C PHE A 574 -16.33 13.73 -11.48
N ARG A 575 -16.95 14.83 -11.85
CA ARG A 575 -18.13 14.83 -12.72
C ARG A 575 -17.80 14.24 -14.08
N THR A 576 -16.70 14.67 -14.70
CA THR A 576 -16.29 14.17 -16.03
C THR A 576 -16.00 12.67 -15.97
N VAL A 577 -15.29 12.20 -14.93
CA VAL A 577 -15.04 10.76 -14.72
C VAL A 577 -16.35 10.00 -14.58
N ARG A 578 -17.26 10.47 -13.72
CA ARG A 578 -18.56 9.81 -13.50
C ARG A 578 -19.35 9.68 -14.78
N GLU A 579 -19.51 10.76 -15.51
CA GLU A 579 -20.25 10.81 -16.77
C GLU A 579 -19.61 9.90 -17.85
N ALA A 580 -18.29 9.91 -17.94
CA ALA A 580 -17.55 9.06 -18.87
C ALA A 580 -17.74 7.57 -18.55
N LEU A 581 -17.62 7.17 -17.27
CA LEU A 581 -17.88 5.79 -16.84
C LEU A 581 -19.33 5.37 -17.08
N GLN A 582 -20.30 6.24 -16.77
CA GLN A 582 -21.72 5.95 -17.01
C GLN A 582 -22.04 5.73 -18.50
N SER A 583 -21.29 6.36 -19.40
CA SER A 583 -21.48 6.17 -20.84
C SER A 583 -21.07 4.79 -21.36
N VAL A 584 -20.22 4.07 -20.63
CA VAL A 584 -19.70 2.74 -21.05
C VAL A 584 -20.12 1.63 -20.08
N ALA A 585 -20.29 1.91 -18.79
CA ALA A 585 -20.58 0.92 -17.76
C ALA A 585 -21.56 1.46 -16.70
N PRO A 586 -22.83 1.73 -17.06
CA PRO A 586 -23.80 2.46 -16.23
C PRO A 586 -24.15 1.73 -14.90
N ASN A 587 -24.03 0.42 -14.87
CA ASN A 587 -24.43 -0.41 -13.72
C ASN A 587 -23.23 -0.78 -12.81
N ARG A 588 -22.07 -0.14 -12.98
CA ARG A 588 -20.87 -0.42 -12.17
C ARG A 588 -20.54 0.74 -11.26
N LEU A 589 -20.00 0.41 -10.09
CA LEU A 589 -19.61 1.42 -9.10
C LEU A 589 -18.39 2.21 -9.59
N TYR A 590 -18.42 3.52 -9.39
CA TYR A 590 -17.22 4.36 -9.44
C TYR A 590 -16.56 4.36 -8.06
N LEU A 591 -15.39 3.74 -7.96
CA LEU A 591 -14.67 3.51 -6.71
C LEU A 591 -13.68 4.64 -6.36
N GLY A 592 -13.68 5.74 -7.12
CA GLY A 592 -12.76 6.87 -6.90
C GLY A 592 -11.39 6.65 -7.51
N CYS A 593 -10.39 7.38 -6.99
CA CYS A 593 -9.02 7.42 -7.52
C CYS A 593 -7.94 7.09 -6.48
N ARG A 594 -8.27 6.37 -5.41
CA ARG A 594 -7.31 5.85 -4.41
C ARG A 594 -6.45 6.98 -3.81
N PHE A 595 -7.05 7.85 -3.02
CA PHE A 595 -6.37 9.02 -2.43
C PHE A 595 -5.18 8.62 -1.55
N VAL A 596 -4.07 9.37 -1.64
CA VAL A 596 -2.90 9.20 -0.75
C VAL A 596 -3.27 9.64 0.67
N GLY A 597 -3.64 8.69 1.52
CA GLY A 597 -4.02 8.92 2.90
C GLY A 597 -5.27 9.79 3.09
N PHE A 598 -5.70 9.89 4.32
CA PHE A 598 -6.91 10.62 4.70
C PHE A 598 -6.71 12.15 4.84
N ARG A 599 -5.47 12.62 4.91
CA ARG A 599 -5.15 14.05 5.05
C ARG A 599 -5.27 14.78 3.71
N GLN A 600 -6.47 14.84 3.18
CA GLN A 600 -6.77 15.56 1.95
C GLN A 600 -7.59 16.83 2.25
N PRO A 601 -7.56 17.82 1.34
CA PRO A 601 -8.35 19.06 1.50
C PRO A 601 -9.86 18.76 1.62
N GLY A 602 -10.57 19.49 2.49
CA GLY A 602 -12.02 19.32 2.68
C GLY A 602 -12.83 19.44 1.39
N HIS A 603 -12.51 20.43 0.55
CA HIS A 603 -13.16 20.64 -0.74
C HIS A 603 -12.92 19.52 -1.77
N LEU A 604 -11.84 18.72 -1.61
CA LEU A 604 -11.66 17.50 -2.40
C LEU A 604 -12.70 16.45 -2.01
N TRP A 605 -12.90 16.22 -0.70
CA TRP A 605 -13.92 15.31 -0.22
C TRP A 605 -15.31 15.71 -0.64
N ASP A 606 -15.61 17.05 -0.66
CA ASP A 606 -16.88 17.59 -1.12
C ASP A 606 -17.15 17.25 -2.59
N ALA A 607 -16.17 17.39 -3.45
CA ALA A 607 -16.29 17.07 -4.87
C ALA A 607 -16.39 15.55 -5.10
N ALA A 608 -15.50 14.76 -4.48
CA ALA A 608 -15.49 13.31 -4.65
C ALA A 608 -16.80 12.66 -4.17
N ALA A 609 -17.34 13.07 -3.02
CA ALA A 609 -18.56 12.51 -2.46
C ALA A 609 -19.81 12.74 -3.31
N LYS A 610 -19.83 13.76 -4.18
CA LYS A 610 -20.93 13.99 -5.10
C LYS A 610 -21.00 12.93 -6.21
N TYR A 611 -19.87 12.47 -6.68
CA TYR A 611 -19.77 11.72 -7.94
C TYR A 611 -19.29 10.27 -7.77
N CYS A 612 -18.51 9.95 -6.71
CA CYS A 612 -18.10 8.58 -6.43
C CYS A 612 -19.21 7.83 -5.69
N ASP A 613 -19.36 6.54 -5.98
CA ASP A 613 -20.21 5.63 -5.20
C ASP A 613 -19.48 5.16 -3.94
N VAL A 614 -18.16 5.03 -4.01
CA VAL A 614 -17.25 4.66 -2.92
C VAL A 614 -16.04 5.60 -2.96
N LEU A 615 -15.62 6.11 -1.81
CA LEU A 615 -14.38 6.87 -1.67
C LEU A 615 -13.24 5.88 -1.38
N SER A 616 -12.20 5.85 -2.18
CA SER A 616 -11.06 4.95 -1.96
C SER A 616 -9.83 5.70 -1.47
N VAL A 617 -9.12 5.09 -0.52
CA VAL A 617 -7.94 5.69 0.13
C VAL A 617 -6.85 4.65 0.30
N ASN A 618 -5.64 4.97 -0.13
CA ASN A 618 -4.44 4.20 0.18
C ASN A 618 -3.86 4.70 1.49
N THR A 619 -3.76 3.84 2.49
CA THR A 619 -3.31 4.27 3.83
C THR A 619 -2.35 3.28 4.46
N TYR A 620 -1.12 3.69 4.62
CA TYR A 620 -0.07 2.93 5.27
C TYR A 620 0.06 3.39 6.73
N ALA A 621 -0.68 2.71 7.59
CA ALA A 621 -0.82 3.04 8.99
C ALA A 621 -1.04 1.77 9.83
N ASN A 622 -0.73 1.82 11.13
CA ASN A 622 -0.84 0.65 12.00
C ASN A 622 -2.30 0.27 12.34
N SER A 623 -3.25 1.17 12.10
CA SER A 623 -4.68 0.93 12.31
C SER A 623 -5.53 1.86 11.46
N VAL A 624 -6.84 1.65 11.43
CA VAL A 624 -7.81 2.50 10.74
C VAL A 624 -8.30 3.71 11.55
N PHE A 625 -7.74 3.96 12.72
CA PHE A 625 -8.12 5.10 13.58
C PHE A 625 -7.90 6.47 12.94
N ASN A 626 -7.08 6.54 11.91
CA ASN A 626 -6.83 7.78 11.18
C ASN A 626 -7.87 8.08 10.10
N VAL A 627 -8.98 7.34 10.03
CA VAL A 627 -10.13 7.69 9.19
C VAL A 627 -10.88 8.85 9.85
N PRO A 628 -10.73 10.09 9.36
CA PRO A 628 -11.27 11.24 10.09
C PRO A 628 -12.79 11.32 9.92
N ALA A 629 -13.48 11.64 11.00
CA ALA A 629 -14.92 11.88 10.98
C ALA A 629 -15.32 13.03 10.03
N SER A 630 -14.42 13.98 9.80
CA SER A 630 -14.63 15.10 8.87
C SER A 630 -14.86 14.68 7.41
N ILE A 631 -14.50 13.44 7.01
CA ILE A 631 -14.77 12.95 5.65
C ILE A 631 -16.28 12.80 5.39
N TRP A 632 -17.07 12.44 6.40
CA TRP A 632 -18.51 12.22 6.26
C TRP A 632 -19.36 13.14 7.15
N LYS A 633 -18.76 13.96 7.99
CA LYS A 633 -19.48 15.00 8.74
C LYS A 633 -19.64 16.25 7.87
N GLY A 634 -20.79 16.92 7.98
CA GLY A 634 -21.09 18.16 7.28
C GLY A 634 -22.23 18.02 6.26
N GLN A 635 -22.26 18.89 5.25
CA GLN A 635 -23.34 18.92 4.25
C GLN A 635 -23.09 18.04 3.02
N ARG A 636 -21.95 17.36 2.92
CA ARG A 636 -21.64 16.48 1.80
C ARG A 636 -22.42 15.16 1.87
N PRO A 637 -22.73 14.55 0.72
CA PRO A 637 -23.33 13.20 0.71
C PRO A 637 -22.45 12.21 1.44
N GLU A 638 -23.05 11.43 2.33
CA GLU A 638 -22.33 10.33 2.99
C GLU A 638 -22.04 9.22 1.97
N ARG A 639 -20.80 8.77 1.92
CA ARG A 639 -20.34 7.69 1.04
C ARG A 639 -19.52 6.69 1.83
N PRO A 640 -19.63 5.39 1.51
CA PRO A 640 -18.74 4.39 2.08
C PRO A 640 -17.31 4.60 1.63
N ILE A 641 -16.38 4.04 2.41
CA ILE A 641 -14.96 4.15 2.17
C ILE A 641 -14.37 2.75 1.93
N LEU A 642 -13.52 2.62 0.92
CA LEU A 642 -12.69 1.45 0.67
C LEU A 642 -11.23 1.82 0.92
N ILE A 643 -10.55 1.07 1.79
CA ILE A 643 -9.10 1.17 1.88
C ILE A 643 -8.53 0.42 0.68
N GLY A 644 -7.96 1.17 -0.27
CA GLY A 644 -7.43 0.63 -1.52
C GLY A 644 -6.09 -0.03 -1.36
N GLU A 645 -5.26 0.45 -0.41
CA GLU A 645 -3.96 -0.13 -0.09
C GLU A 645 -3.67 -0.03 1.39
N PHE A 646 -3.14 -1.12 1.95
CA PHE A 646 -2.45 -1.17 3.23
C PHE A 646 -1.50 -2.36 3.24
N HIS A 647 -0.43 -2.31 4.03
CA HIS A 647 0.44 -3.46 4.28
C HIS A 647 1.25 -3.33 5.57
N PHE A 648 1.84 -4.45 5.95
CA PHE A 648 2.92 -4.56 6.93
C PHE A 648 4.02 -5.43 6.33
N GLY A 649 5.27 -5.12 6.60
CA GLY A 649 6.40 -5.88 6.07
C GLY A 649 7.51 -6.07 7.08
N THR A 650 8.40 -7.04 6.82
CA THR A 650 9.49 -7.40 7.70
C THR A 650 10.85 -7.36 7.00
N PHE A 651 11.93 -7.72 7.72
CA PHE A 651 13.29 -7.83 7.19
C PHE A 651 13.81 -9.26 7.15
N ASP A 652 13.02 -10.24 7.59
CA ASP A 652 13.50 -11.57 7.95
C ASP A 652 13.68 -12.54 6.77
N ARG A 653 13.50 -12.06 5.53
CA ARG A 653 13.75 -12.83 4.30
C ARG A 653 14.80 -12.16 3.39
N GLY A 654 15.77 -11.50 3.99
CA GLY A 654 16.93 -10.95 3.29
C GLY A 654 16.71 -9.63 2.54
N MET A 655 15.53 -9.03 2.62
CA MET A 655 15.25 -7.72 2.02
C MET A 655 15.96 -6.60 2.78
N PHE A 656 16.35 -5.55 2.08
CA PHE A 656 17.03 -4.40 2.69
C PHE A 656 16.07 -3.40 3.32
N ARG A 657 14.79 -3.46 2.98
CA ARG A 657 13.75 -2.60 3.51
C ARG A 657 12.49 -3.41 3.78
N ALA A 658 11.88 -3.21 4.94
CA ALA A 658 10.69 -3.96 5.31
C ALA A 658 9.46 -3.51 4.52
N SER A 659 9.08 -2.24 4.65
CA SER A 659 7.85 -1.69 4.07
C SER A 659 7.65 -0.23 4.48
N LEU A 660 6.50 0.35 4.11
CA LEU A 660 6.02 1.64 4.66
C LEU A 660 5.50 1.50 6.10
N CYS A 661 5.05 0.30 6.49
CA CYS A 661 4.67 -0.05 7.87
C CYS A 661 5.51 -1.25 8.35
N PRO A 662 6.76 -1.03 8.79
CA PRO A 662 7.66 -2.09 9.20
C PRO A 662 7.22 -2.73 10.53
N VAL A 663 7.37 -4.05 10.61
CA VAL A 663 7.19 -4.85 11.83
C VAL A 663 8.37 -5.79 12.02
N SER A 664 8.53 -6.34 13.22
CA SER A 664 9.76 -7.04 13.59
C SER A 664 9.83 -8.52 13.16
N SER A 665 8.69 -9.16 12.84
CA SER A 665 8.63 -10.58 12.49
C SER A 665 7.39 -10.93 11.68
N GLN A 666 7.33 -12.15 11.11
CA GLN A 666 6.14 -12.66 10.45
C GLN A 666 4.94 -12.76 11.41
N THR A 667 5.18 -13.16 12.67
CA THR A 667 4.13 -13.18 13.71
C THR A 667 3.56 -11.79 13.95
N GLU A 668 4.39 -10.75 14.08
CA GLU A 668 3.93 -9.36 14.22
C GLU A 668 3.22 -8.86 12.95
N ARG A 669 3.64 -9.31 11.79
CA ARG A 669 3.00 -9.02 10.51
C ARG A 669 1.58 -9.57 10.47
N ALA A 670 1.40 -10.84 10.84
CA ALA A 670 0.11 -11.52 10.94
C ALA A 670 -0.80 -10.85 11.98
N ARG A 671 -0.26 -10.49 13.15
CA ARG A 671 -0.98 -9.79 14.21
C ARG A 671 -1.41 -8.39 13.75
N SER A 672 -0.54 -7.63 13.11
CA SER A 672 -0.84 -6.30 12.57
C SER A 672 -1.92 -6.35 11.49
N TYR A 673 -1.87 -7.36 10.60
CA TYR A 673 -2.95 -7.62 9.63
C TYR A 673 -4.29 -7.83 10.33
N THR A 674 -4.32 -8.75 11.32
CA THR A 674 -5.55 -9.07 12.06
C THR A 674 -6.14 -7.81 12.71
N ARG A 675 -5.33 -7.03 13.43
CA ARG A 675 -5.80 -5.81 14.09
C ARG A 675 -6.31 -4.75 13.12
N PHE A 676 -5.59 -4.54 12.02
CA PHE A 676 -6.01 -3.60 10.99
C PHE A 676 -7.37 -4.01 10.41
N MET A 677 -7.53 -5.28 10.05
CA MET A 677 -8.77 -5.82 9.50
C MET A 677 -9.92 -5.80 10.52
N GLN A 678 -9.66 -6.12 11.79
CA GLN A 678 -10.64 -5.99 12.86
C GLN A 678 -11.14 -4.55 12.99
N GLY A 679 -10.22 -3.57 12.98
CA GLY A 679 -10.57 -2.16 12.98
C GLY A 679 -11.42 -1.78 11.76
N ALA A 680 -11.06 -2.25 10.57
CA ALA A 680 -11.81 -2.00 9.34
C ALA A 680 -13.22 -2.61 9.40
N LEU A 681 -13.35 -3.82 9.92
CA LEU A 681 -14.63 -4.50 10.09
C LEU A 681 -15.56 -3.80 11.08
N CYS A 682 -15.03 -3.24 12.16
CA CYS A 682 -15.82 -2.50 13.14
C CYS A 682 -16.25 -1.11 12.67
N HIS A 683 -15.47 -0.49 11.77
CA HIS A 683 -15.71 0.88 11.34
C HIS A 683 -17.00 1.00 10.50
N PRO A 684 -17.95 1.90 10.84
CA PRO A 684 -19.25 1.95 10.17
C PRO A 684 -19.19 2.37 8.70
N MET A 685 -18.17 3.14 8.32
CA MET A 685 -18.02 3.68 6.96
C MET A 685 -17.23 2.77 6.02
N LEU A 686 -16.40 1.85 6.55
CA LEU A 686 -15.55 1.02 5.71
C LEU A 686 -16.32 -0.16 5.12
N VAL A 687 -16.19 -0.35 3.82
CA VAL A 687 -16.81 -1.47 3.07
C VAL A 687 -15.79 -2.47 2.54
N GLY A 688 -14.51 -2.25 2.84
CA GLY A 688 -13.44 -3.16 2.48
C GLY A 688 -12.05 -2.60 2.77
N ALA A 689 -11.07 -3.48 2.72
CA ALA A 689 -9.65 -3.14 2.76
C ALA A 689 -8.85 -4.14 1.91
N HIS A 690 -7.96 -3.61 1.08
CA HIS A 690 -7.15 -4.39 0.16
C HIS A 690 -5.68 -4.31 0.55
N TRP A 691 -5.06 -5.49 0.65
CA TRP A 691 -3.65 -5.62 0.97
C TRP A 691 -2.78 -5.35 -0.26
N PHE A 692 -1.82 -4.46 -0.16
CA PHE A 692 -0.82 -4.23 -1.19
C PHE A 692 0.49 -4.92 -0.77
N GLN A 693 0.91 -6.05 -1.36
CA GLN A 693 0.41 -6.72 -2.55
C GLN A 693 0.52 -8.26 -2.42
N TYR A 694 0.12 -9.00 -3.48
CA TYR A 694 0.09 -10.47 -3.47
C TYR A 694 1.46 -11.12 -3.29
N ARG A 695 2.50 -10.59 -3.96
CA ARG A 695 3.87 -11.14 -3.95
C ARG A 695 4.86 -10.10 -3.45
N ASP A 696 5.94 -10.56 -2.81
CA ASP A 696 7.06 -9.69 -2.48
C ASP A 696 7.60 -8.96 -3.71
N GLN A 697 8.10 -7.76 -3.49
CA GLN A 697 8.81 -7.02 -4.52
C GLN A 697 10.20 -7.64 -4.74
N PRO A 698 10.84 -7.43 -5.91
CA PRO A 698 12.19 -7.93 -6.14
C PRO A 698 13.20 -7.38 -5.13
N LEU A 699 14.17 -8.20 -4.73
CA LEU A 699 15.25 -7.79 -3.82
C LEU A 699 15.99 -6.53 -4.31
N VAL A 700 16.13 -6.37 -5.61
CA VAL A 700 16.74 -5.20 -6.26
C VAL A 700 15.77 -4.03 -6.45
N GLY A 701 14.52 -4.16 -6.07
CA GLY A 701 13.50 -3.14 -6.17
C GLY A 701 12.76 -3.09 -7.49
N ARG A 702 11.60 -2.40 -7.44
CA ARG A 702 10.80 -2.04 -8.60
C ARG A 702 11.39 -0.82 -9.33
N GLY A 703 10.77 -0.45 -10.44
CA GLY A 703 11.16 0.73 -11.22
C GLY A 703 11.10 2.08 -10.48
N ASP A 704 10.34 2.15 -9.37
CA ASP A 704 10.28 3.32 -8.47
C ASP A 704 11.22 3.21 -7.26
N GLY A 705 12.00 2.12 -7.17
CA GLY A 705 12.97 1.88 -6.10
C GLY A 705 12.40 1.20 -4.85
N GLU A 706 11.12 0.84 -4.82
CA GLU A 706 10.56 0.03 -3.73
C GLU A 706 11.08 -1.41 -3.79
N ALA A 707 11.48 -1.94 -2.63
CA ALA A 707 11.98 -3.30 -2.45
C ALA A 707 11.49 -3.85 -1.11
N TYR A 708 10.21 -4.19 -1.04
CA TYR A 708 9.54 -4.53 0.20
C TYR A 708 9.18 -6.00 0.31
N GLN A 709 9.30 -6.54 1.53
CA GLN A 709 8.80 -7.84 1.91
C GLN A 709 7.35 -7.70 2.41
N ILE A 710 6.40 -7.69 1.49
CA ILE A 710 5.00 -7.40 1.76
C ILE A 710 4.01 -8.40 1.12
N GLY A 711 4.50 -9.43 0.44
CA GLY A 711 3.69 -10.43 -0.25
C GLY A 711 2.93 -11.36 0.69
N PHE A 712 1.84 -11.94 0.24
CA PHE A 712 1.29 -13.18 0.80
C PHE A 712 2.14 -14.38 0.40
N VAL A 713 2.88 -14.23 -0.70
CA VAL A 713 3.90 -15.19 -1.16
C VAL A 713 5.22 -14.46 -1.41
N ASP A 714 6.31 -15.17 -1.29
CA ASP A 714 7.65 -14.68 -1.61
C ASP A 714 7.91 -14.63 -3.15
N GLY A 715 9.13 -14.25 -3.54
CA GLY A 715 9.55 -14.20 -4.95
C GLY A 715 9.53 -15.56 -5.65
N CYS A 716 9.65 -16.67 -4.91
CA CYS A 716 9.63 -18.05 -5.38
C CYS A 716 8.24 -18.71 -5.33
N ASP A 717 7.20 -17.93 -5.03
CA ASP A 717 5.81 -18.38 -4.92
C ASP A 717 5.53 -19.31 -3.72
N ARG A 718 6.22 -19.12 -2.60
CA ARG A 718 6.00 -19.80 -1.32
C ARG A 718 5.16 -18.92 -0.39
N PRO A 719 4.03 -19.42 0.17
CA PRO A 719 3.18 -18.64 1.06
C PRO A 719 3.86 -18.32 2.40
N TYR A 720 3.55 -17.16 2.97
CA TYR A 720 3.83 -16.81 4.36
C TYR A 720 2.71 -17.33 5.24
N GLU A 721 2.92 -18.50 5.87
CA GLU A 721 1.87 -19.23 6.56
C GLU A 721 1.20 -18.43 7.68
N GLU A 722 1.96 -17.68 8.47
CA GLU A 722 1.43 -16.86 9.57
C GLU A 722 0.43 -15.82 9.05
N LEU A 723 0.79 -15.12 7.95
CA LEU A 723 -0.09 -14.14 7.33
C LEU A 723 -1.32 -14.79 6.69
N CYS A 724 -1.13 -15.92 6.01
CA CYS A 724 -2.21 -16.66 5.37
C CYS A 724 -3.20 -17.21 6.41
N ASN A 725 -2.71 -17.70 7.54
CA ASN A 725 -3.54 -18.19 8.65
C ASN A 725 -4.31 -17.05 9.33
N ALA A 726 -3.68 -15.89 9.54
CA ALA A 726 -4.33 -14.69 10.05
C ALA A 726 -5.46 -14.23 9.11
N ALA A 727 -5.19 -14.19 7.81
CA ALA A 727 -6.20 -13.81 6.82
C ALA A 727 -7.36 -14.79 6.79
N ARG A 728 -7.12 -16.10 6.90
CA ARG A 728 -8.15 -17.13 7.00
C ARG A 728 -9.03 -16.93 8.22
N ALA A 729 -8.44 -16.68 9.39
CA ALA A 729 -9.17 -16.43 10.63
C ALA A 729 -10.09 -15.20 10.48
N VAL A 730 -9.55 -14.10 9.93
CA VAL A 730 -10.33 -12.89 9.63
C VAL A 730 -11.47 -13.20 8.67
N GLY A 731 -11.20 -13.81 7.53
CA GLY A 731 -12.20 -14.10 6.49
C GLY A 731 -13.32 -15.02 6.97
N SER A 732 -12.98 -16.03 7.79
CA SER A 732 -13.96 -16.98 8.34
C SER A 732 -14.94 -16.32 9.30
N GLY A 733 -14.49 -15.36 10.10
CA GLY A 733 -15.29 -14.68 11.13
C GLY A 733 -15.81 -13.30 10.76
N MET A 734 -15.43 -12.72 9.60
CA MET A 734 -15.56 -11.29 9.33
C MET A 734 -17.00 -10.74 9.44
N TYR A 735 -18.01 -11.45 8.98
CA TYR A 735 -19.38 -10.96 9.01
C TYR A 735 -19.98 -10.96 10.43
N SER A 736 -19.71 -12.01 11.20
CA SER A 736 -20.10 -12.06 12.61
C SER A 736 -19.41 -10.97 13.42
N TYR A 737 -18.11 -10.78 13.17
CA TYR A 737 -17.31 -9.76 13.82
C TYR A 737 -17.83 -8.35 13.50
N ARG A 738 -18.11 -8.06 12.21
CA ARG A 738 -18.66 -6.77 11.77
C ARG A 738 -19.97 -6.40 12.44
N LEU A 739 -20.83 -7.37 12.73
CA LEU A 739 -22.15 -7.14 13.36
C LEU A 739 -22.10 -6.95 14.87
N ARG A 740 -21.03 -7.29 15.56
CA ARG A 740 -20.91 -7.09 17.01
C ARG A 740 -21.16 -5.66 17.46
N GLY A 741 -21.06 -4.70 16.55
CA GLY A 741 -21.37 -3.30 16.81
C GLY A 741 -20.37 -2.57 17.70
N LYS A 742 -19.24 -3.20 18.07
CA LYS A 742 -18.22 -2.56 18.89
C LYS A 742 -17.51 -1.46 18.11
N PRO A 743 -17.41 -0.25 18.64
CA PRO A 743 -16.56 0.79 18.08
C PRO A 743 -15.10 0.30 17.92
N VAL A 744 -14.38 0.87 16.96
CA VAL A 744 -12.96 0.53 16.72
C VAL A 744 -12.10 0.72 17.97
N ASN A 745 -12.42 1.71 18.79
CA ASN A 745 -11.70 2.05 20.02
C ASN A 745 -12.05 1.16 21.24
N GLU A 746 -13.08 0.33 21.12
CA GLU A 746 -13.54 -0.59 22.18
C GLU A 746 -13.11 -2.04 21.94
N MET A 747 -12.31 -2.28 20.91
CA MET A 747 -11.83 -3.63 20.60
C MET A 747 -10.72 -4.06 21.54
N GLY A 748 -11.10 -4.70 22.65
CA GLY A 748 -10.18 -5.29 23.63
C GLY A 748 -9.82 -6.76 23.39
N ASP A 749 -10.38 -7.40 22.36
CA ASP A 749 -10.23 -8.83 22.15
C ASP A 749 -9.65 -9.14 20.77
N ASP A 750 -8.51 -9.82 20.72
CA ASP A 750 -7.87 -10.30 19.49
C ASP A 750 -8.55 -11.56 18.91
N SER A 751 -9.49 -12.16 19.65
CA SER A 751 -10.19 -13.36 19.19
C SER A 751 -11.31 -13.01 18.21
N LEU A 752 -11.23 -13.58 17.02
CA LEU A 752 -12.38 -13.64 16.11
C LEU A 752 -13.35 -14.73 16.60
N PRO A 753 -14.67 -14.56 16.42
CA PRO A 753 -15.59 -15.65 16.70
C PRO A 753 -15.26 -16.85 15.82
N GLN A 754 -15.22 -18.02 16.43
CA GLN A 754 -15.04 -19.29 15.74
C GLN A 754 -16.19 -19.59 14.78
#